data_d41244a985ef27c0475a494ec0b9469f
#
_entry.id   d41244a985ef27c0475a494ec0b9469f
#
_cell.length_a   1.000
_cell.length_b   1.000
_cell.length_c   1.000
_cell.angle_alpha   90.00
_cell.angle_beta   90.00
_cell.angle_gamma   90.00
#
_symmetry.space_group_name_H-M   'P 1'
#
loop_
_entity.id
_entity.type
_entity.pdbx_description
1 polymer ?
#
loop_
_entity_poly.entity_id
_entity_poly.type
_entity_poly.pdbx_seq_one_letter_code
_entity_poly.pdbx_strand_id
1 'polypeptide(L)'
;MNFSVLPPEINSLRLFSGAGSTSMLEAAAAWGSLADELQVAASSFSSVTAGLASGAWQGPASAAMSAVAAPYASWLSAAAAQAAGTAGRASAAAAVFEAAQAAIVHPAMVAANRNELVALVISNLFGQNAPAIAATEAVYEQLWAQDVAVMAGYHAGVSAIAQQLAPWQQALALPAADADFSLSIFGLQLVKTGTANATTTFGGLAIASGANSSADAGVADIAFAFGSGSSASATGGVLNIAGVGGANSSASATGGINIGTGALAFGDGNTVNASSIGVANIGTVAAAFGNNNSVTAIANGVENNATVAAAFGNNNTDVSAIVNGVENTGVVSAVFGSDNSGVSANAFGVENNAIVATAAGSGNSNVMANAGGVGANEILVAAALGNNNSAIANATGVGGTLGTGAISLIGNNNTLYADATGAGHIGTVASALFGDNNGVKATSFGLNNIATVATAGGSGNTTVAAEASGAENVAVLATAFGNNNPTVTANVLGAGNLATAATALGNNNTINANVVGLENIATVATAGGNDNGVGASGVGVGGNIGNIATAFGNSNSQVSADASGAGGNLGTVATAFGNENNVTASAFGAGNIGNVSSALFSNNNTISASSIGVENIGTVATSIGDNNTVSATNGLGLGGNIATVATALGGQNNTVSAETGTGGANIASVSTVLFGENNTSSASAIGAGNIANVATVLFSDNNTSNASSFGVENIAAVATSYGDGNTVTATNSLGLGGNIATVATALGGQDNTVSAQAGAGGANIAQVATVLFGDNNTASASGLGAGNIADVATVLFSNNNTSTASALGVENIATIATSYGDNNNVSATAPGIGANIATVATALGGQGNTVSAESGGAGANIASVSTVL
;
A
#
# COMPACT_ATOMS: atom_id res chain seq x y z
N MET A 1 -6.24 -29.51 -1.90
CA MET A 1 -5.59 -28.50 -2.78
C MET A 1 -5.04 -29.20 -4.02
N ASN A 2 -5.14 -28.59 -5.19
CA ASN A 2 -4.60 -29.18 -6.41
C ASN A 2 -3.26 -28.47 -6.74
N PHE A 3 -2.16 -29.08 -6.35
CA PHE A 3 -0.81 -28.52 -6.55
C PHE A 3 -0.33 -28.64 -8.00
N SER A 4 -0.98 -29.48 -8.83
CA SER A 4 -0.62 -29.68 -10.23
C SER A 4 -0.96 -28.48 -11.13
N VAL A 5 -1.81 -27.57 -10.69
CA VAL A 5 -2.12 -26.32 -11.42
C VAL A 5 -1.20 -25.16 -11.06
N LEU A 6 -0.32 -25.34 -10.09
CA LEU A 6 0.63 -24.33 -9.65
C LEU A 6 2.02 -24.65 -10.20
N PRO A 7 2.69 -23.69 -10.86
CA PRO A 7 4.03 -23.93 -11.38
C PRO A 7 5.05 -24.07 -10.24
N PRO A 8 6.24 -24.64 -10.51
CA PRO A 8 7.25 -24.90 -9.48
C PRO A 8 7.71 -23.66 -8.76
N GLU A 9 7.70 -22.48 -9.38
CA GLU A 9 8.02 -21.20 -8.73
C GLU A 9 7.12 -20.92 -7.54
N ILE A 10 5.84 -21.30 -7.65
CA ILE A 10 4.84 -21.08 -6.59
C ILE A 10 4.90 -22.18 -5.54
N ASN A 11 4.96 -23.45 -5.96
CA ASN A 11 5.00 -24.59 -5.02
C ASN A 11 6.26 -24.52 -4.14
N SER A 12 7.41 -24.35 -4.77
CA SER A 12 8.70 -24.22 -4.11
C SER A 12 8.74 -22.98 -3.18
N LEU A 13 8.35 -21.81 -3.65
CA LEU A 13 8.34 -20.59 -2.85
C LEU A 13 7.43 -20.73 -1.61
N ARG A 14 6.25 -21.34 -1.74
CA ARG A 14 5.32 -21.54 -0.62
C ARG A 14 5.94 -22.32 0.53
N LEU A 15 6.71 -23.35 0.22
CA LEU A 15 7.34 -24.17 1.24
C LEU A 15 8.53 -23.46 1.90
N PHE A 16 9.32 -22.71 1.12
CA PHE A 16 10.48 -21.95 1.64
C PHE A 16 10.10 -20.64 2.35
N SER A 17 8.96 -20.02 2.01
CA SER A 17 8.51 -18.77 2.65
C SER A 17 7.61 -19.00 3.88
N GLY A 18 7.33 -20.24 4.24
CA GLY A 18 6.50 -20.60 5.38
C GLY A 18 7.20 -20.32 6.74
N ALA A 19 6.44 -20.50 7.83
CA ALA A 19 6.93 -20.30 9.21
C ALA A 19 8.00 -21.33 9.65
N GLY A 20 8.28 -22.31 8.82
CA GLY A 20 9.25 -23.37 9.14
C GLY A 20 8.70 -24.41 10.13
N SER A 21 9.58 -25.32 10.57
CA SER A 21 9.26 -26.35 11.56
C SER A 21 9.32 -25.85 13.01
N THR A 22 9.93 -24.68 13.25
CA THR A 22 10.22 -24.15 14.58
C THR A 22 8.97 -24.04 15.46
N SER A 23 7.88 -23.50 14.95
CA SER A 23 6.63 -23.32 15.69
C SER A 23 6.02 -24.67 16.14
N MET A 24 6.14 -25.71 15.32
CA MET A 24 5.69 -27.07 15.68
C MET A 24 6.62 -27.73 16.70
N LEU A 25 7.92 -27.48 16.63
CA LEU A 25 8.88 -27.98 17.61
C LEU A 25 8.72 -27.28 18.97
N GLU A 26 8.47 -25.98 18.98
CA GLU A 26 8.12 -25.23 20.18
C GLU A 26 6.82 -25.76 20.82
N ALA A 27 5.79 -25.97 20.00
CA ALA A 27 4.55 -26.59 20.45
C ALA A 27 4.78 -28.01 20.99
N ALA A 28 5.61 -28.81 20.35
CA ALA A 28 5.96 -30.14 20.83
C ALA A 28 6.67 -30.10 22.19
N ALA A 29 7.60 -29.17 22.36
CA ALA A 29 8.29 -28.97 23.63
C ALA A 29 7.32 -28.53 24.74
N ALA A 30 6.42 -27.57 24.45
CA ALA A 30 5.42 -27.10 25.42
C ALA A 30 4.45 -28.22 25.84
N TRP A 31 3.94 -29.02 24.89
CA TRP A 31 3.08 -30.15 25.19
C TRP A 31 3.83 -31.26 25.93
N GLY A 32 5.10 -31.46 25.63
CA GLY A 32 5.97 -32.39 26.36
C GLY A 32 6.15 -31.98 27.82
N SER A 33 6.47 -30.72 28.06
CA SER A 33 6.59 -30.16 29.42
C SER A 33 5.28 -30.31 30.19
N LEU A 34 4.13 -30.00 29.55
CA LEU A 34 2.82 -30.21 30.21
C LEU A 34 2.57 -31.69 30.55
N ALA A 35 2.98 -32.60 29.67
CA ALA A 35 2.83 -34.04 29.95
C ALA A 35 3.66 -34.46 31.16
N ASP A 36 4.89 -33.99 31.25
CA ASP A 36 5.77 -34.29 32.40
C ASP A 36 5.21 -33.71 33.71
N GLU A 37 4.73 -32.46 33.69
CA GLU A 37 4.11 -31.81 34.82
C GLU A 37 2.85 -32.55 35.30
N LEU A 38 1.98 -32.95 34.37
CA LEU A 38 0.78 -33.70 34.71
C LEU A 38 1.12 -35.10 35.27
N GLN A 39 2.16 -35.75 34.76
CA GLN A 39 2.62 -37.03 35.24
C GLN A 39 3.21 -36.92 36.68
N VAL A 40 3.99 -35.85 36.90
CA VAL A 40 4.51 -35.54 38.25
C VAL A 40 3.36 -35.24 39.20
N ALA A 41 2.37 -34.46 38.77
CA ALA A 41 1.19 -34.16 39.59
C ALA A 41 0.40 -35.44 39.91
N ALA A 42 0.20 -36.36 38.95
CA ALA A 42 -0.47 -37.63 39.18
C ALA A 42 0.26 -38.49 40.19
N SER A 43 1.58 -38.61 40.04
CA SER A 43 2.41 -39.43 40.96
C SER A 43 2.47 -38.81 42.35
N SER A 44 2.62 -37.50 42.46
CA SER A 44 2.66 -36.78 43.73
C SER A 44 1.33 -36.90 44.49
N PHE A 45 0.21 -36.70 43.76
CA PHE A 45 -1.14 -36.82 44.29
C PHE A 45 -1.39 -38.26 44.79
N SER A 46 -1.03 -39.24 43.98
CA SER A 46 -1.15 -40.66 44.38
C SER A 46 -0.29 -41.00 45.61
N SER A 47 0.91 -40.47 45.66
CA SER A 47 1.83 -40.67 46.79
C SER A 47 1.28 -40.08 48.10
N VAL A 48 0.77 -38.82 48.02
CA VAL A 48 0.18 -38.14 49.20
C VAL A 48 -1.07 -38.87 49.67
N THR A 49 -1.98 -39.26 48.75
CA THR A 49 -3.22 -39.96 49.12
C THR A 49 -2.95 -41.35 49.69
N ALA A 50 -2.00 -42.06 49.09
CA ALA A 50 -1.58 -43.37 49.61
C ALA A 50 -0.87 -43.24 50.97
N GLY A 51 -0.02 -42.23 51.14
CA GLY A 51 0.62 -41.95 52.43
C GLY A 51 -0.37 -41.61 53.54
N LEU A 52 -1.41 -40.84 53.23
CA LEU A 52 -2.50 -40.55 54.16
C LEU A 52 -3.28 -41.84 54.54
N ALA A 53 -3.61 -42.66 53.59
CA ALA A 53 -4.38 -43.87 53.78
C ALA A 53 -3.58 -45.00 54.47
N SER A 54 -2.27 -45.04 54.30
CA SER A 54 -1.41 -46.04 54.97
C SER A 54 -0.91 -45.61 56.33
N GLY A 55 -1.03 -44.29 56.68
CA GLY A 55 -0.54 -43.73 57.98
C GLY A 55 -1.59 -43.74 59.07
N ALA A 56 -1.73 -42.60 59.75
CA ALA A 56 -2.57 -42.45 60.95
C ALA A 56 -4.09 -42.32 60.63
N TRP A 57 -4.48 -42.13 59.33
CA TRP A 57 -5.89 -42.01 58.93
C TRP A 57 -6.39 -43.29 58.31
N GLN A 58 -7.09 -44.11 59.09
CA GLN A 58 -7.65 -45.41 58.66
C GLN A 58 -9.16 -45.45 58.95
N GLY A 59 -9.89 -46.33 58.24
CA GLY A 59 -11.31 -46.55 58.44
C GLY A 59 -12.16 -46.12 57.21
N PRO A 60 -13.52 -46.14 57.32
CA PRO A 60 -14.42 -45.88 56.23
C PRO A 60 -14.21 -44.53 55.51
N ALA A 61 -13.82 -43.50 56.25
CA ALA A 61 -13.53 -42.18 55.71
C ALA A 61 -12.27 -42.16 54.83
N SER A 62 -11.22 -42.89 55.25
CA SER A 62 -9.99 -43.05 54.48
C SER A 62 -10.24 -43.83 53.16
N ALA A 63 -11.07 -44.89 53.28
CA ALA A 63 -11.51 -45.69 52.10
C ALA A 63 -12.34 -44.87 51.12
N ALA A 64 -13.25 -44.03 51.60
CA ALA A 64 -14.03 -43.11 50.76
C ALA A 64 -13.17 -42.07 50.08
N MET A 65 -12.21 -41.48 50.80
CA MET A 65 -11.23 -40.55 50.21
C MET A 65 -10.40 -41.21 49.12
N SER A 66 -9.87 -42.42 49.38
CA SER A 66 -9.09 -43.16 48.39
C SER A 66 -9.88 -43.51 47.14
N ALA A 67 -11.17 -43.87 47.33
CA ALA A 67 -12.07 -44.17 46.21
C ALA A 67 -12.33 -42.92 45.33
N VAL A 68 -12.39 -41.75 45.87
CA VAL A 68 -12.57 -40.49 45.12
C VAL A 68 -11.22 -39.99 44.54
N ALA A 69 -10.12 -40.20 45.23
CA ALA A 69 -8.79 -39.77 44.81
C ALA A 69 -8.23 -40.59 43.64
N ALA A 70 -8.50 -41.92 43.61
CA ALA A 70 -8.00 -42.78 42.53
C ALA A 70 -8.44 -42.40 41.10
N PRO A 71 -9.71 -42.08 40.84
CA PRO A 71 -10.13 -41.55 39.52
C PRO A 71 -9.42 -40.29 39.13
N TYR A 72 -9.14 -39.37 40.05
CA TYR A 72 -8.43 -38.12 39.76
C TYR A 72 -6.98 -38.37 39.36
N ALA A 73 -6.27 -39.25 40.10
CA ALA A 73 -4.92 -39.65 39.70
C ALA A 73 -4.87 -40.32 38.35
N SER A 74 -5.87 -41.20 38.06
CA SER A 74 -6.01 -41.80 36.74
C SER A 74 -6.28 -40.80 35.64
N TRP A 75 -7.10 -39.78 35.91
CA TRP A 75 -7.40 -38.71 34.98
C TRP A 75 -6.14 -37.87 34.64
N LEU A 76 -5.35 -37.49 35.68
CA LEU A 76 -4.10 -36.78 35.48
C LEU A 76 -3.14 -37.59 34.60
N SER A 77 -3.02 -38.91 34.87
CA SER A 77 -2.18 -39.80 34.05
C SER A 77 -2.69 -39.91 32.58
N ALA A 78 -4.00 -39.95 32.37
CA ALA A 78 -4.60 -39.98 31.06
C ALA A 78 -4.37 -38.67 30.33
N ALA A 79 -4.51 -37.54 31.01
CA ALA A 79 -4.22 -36.21 30.47
C ALA A 79 -2.73 -36.07 30.10
N ALA A 80 -1.83 -36.55 30.93
CA ALA A 80 -0.39 -36.62 30.67
C ALA A 80 -0.09 -37.41 29.39
N ALA A 81 -0.70 -38.59 29.22
CA ALA A 81 -0.53 -39.42 28.05
C ALA A 81 -1.06 -38.76 26.77
N GLN A 82 -2.16 -38.03 26.88
CA GLN A 82 -2.73 -37.28 25.75
C GLN A 82 -1.87 -36.10 25.35
N ALA A 83 -1.34 -35.35 26.31
CA ALA A 83 -0.39 -34.26 26.10
C ALA A 83 0.89 -34.78 25.41
N ALA A 84 1.44 -35.90 25.92
CA ALA A 84 2.60 -36.57 25.30
C ALA A 84 2.30 -37.01 23.84
N GLY A 85 1.10 -37.57 23.59
CA GLY A 85 0.65 -37.91 22.25
C GLY A 85 0.56 -36.66 21.33
N THR A 86 0.10 -35.55 21.85
CA THR A 86 0.02 -34.27 21.12
C THR A 86 1.42 -33.73 20.80
N ALA A 87 2.35 -33.80 21.75
CA ALA A 87 3.76 -33.47 21.53
C ALA A 87 4.37 -34.32 20.41
N GLY A 88 4.13 -35.61 20.42
CA GLY A 88 4.60 -36.53 19.38
C GLY A 88 4.04 -36.17 18.00
N ARG A 89 2.76 -35.79 17.91
CA ARG A 89 2.15 -35.39 16.64
C ARG A 89 2.71 -34.06 16.12
N ALA A 90 2.95 -33.09 17.01
CA ALA A 90 3.60 -31.83 16.64
C ALA A 90 5.02 -32.04 16.11
N SER A 91 5.79 -32.93 16.75
CA SER A 91 7.13 -33.35 16.28
C SER A 91 7.04 -34.06 14.91
N ALA A 92 6.06 -34.94 14.73
CA ALA A 92 5.84 -35.60 13.44
C ALA A 92 5.48 -34.62 12.34
N ALA A 93 4.67 -33.59 12.63
CA ALA A 93 4.33 -32.54 11.65
C ALA A 93 5.57 -31.73 11.27
N ALA A 94 6.43 -31.38 12.20
CA ALA A 94 7.72 -30.75 11.94
C ALA A 94 8.60 -31.61 11.02
N ALA A 95 8.72 -32.91 11.33
CA ALA A 95 9.52 -33.83 10.52
C ALA A 95 8.98 -33.99 9.09
N VAL A 96 7.65 -34.01 8.90
CA VAL A 96 7.01 -34.07 7.58
C VAL A 96 7.30 -32.79 6.79
N PHE A 97 7.29 -31.64 7.46
CA PHE A 97 7.67 -30.37 6.84
C PHE A 97 9.14 -30.34 6.43
N GLU A 98 10.05 -30.74 7.32
CA GLU A 98 11.50 -30.76 7.03
C GLU A 98 11.83 -31.74 5.90
N ALA A 99 11.21 -32.89 5.88
CA ALA A 99 11.37 -33.84 4.78
C ALA A 99 10.87 -33.26 3.44
N ALA A 100 9.75 -32.57 3.47
CA ALA A 100 9.22 -31.90 2.28
C ALA A 100 10.13 -30.74 1.82
N GLN A 101 10.63 -29.95 2.76
CA GLN A 101 11.55 -28.83 2.46
C GLN A 101 12.89 -29.32 1.90
N ALA A 102 13.38 -30.47 2.36
CA ALA A 102 14.61 -31.08 1.83
C ALA A 102 14.40 -31.70 0.44
N ALA A 103 13.18 -32.14 0.12
CA ALA A 103 12.87 -32.83 -1.13
C ALA A 103 12.35 -31.92 -2.25
N ILE A 104 11.80 -30.76 -1.91
CA ILE A 104 11.28 -29.81 -2.89
C ILE A 104 12.42 -29.12 -3.64
N VAL A 105 12.17 -28.72 -4.86
CA VAL A 105 13.17 -28.01 -5.67
C VAL A 105 13.46 -26.65 -5.06
N HIS A 106 14.72 -26.29 -4.90
CA HIS A 106 15.05 -24.96 -4.38
C HIS A 106 14.65 -23.86 -5.37
N PRO A 107 13.99 -22.75 -4.93
CA PRO A 107 13.52 -21.68 -5.83
C PRO A 107 14.60 -21.15 -6.78
N ALA A 108 15.87 -21.11 -6.34
CA ALA A 108 16.97 -20.66 -7.19
C ALA A 108 17.24 -21.61 -8.38
N MET A 109 16.96 -22.90 -8.25
CA MET A 109 17.13 -23.85 -9.36
C MET A 109 16.05 -23.62 -10.43
N VAL A 110 14.82 -23.34 -10.01
CA VAL A 110 13.74 -23.01 -10.93
C VAL A 110 14.06 -21.69 -11.65
N ALA A 111 14.49 -20.68 -10.92
CA ALA A 111 14.92 -19.39 -11.49
C ALA A 111 16.08 -19.54 -12.47
N ALA A 112 17.09 -20.37 -12.15
CA ALA A 112 18.22 -20.65 -13.03
C ALA A 112 17.75 -21.29 -14.34
N ASN A 113 16.87 -22.30 -14.29
CA ASN A 113 16.31 -22.93 -15.48
C ASN A 113 15.52 -21.92 -16.35
N ARG A 114 14.70 -21.02 -15.75
CA ARG A 114 13.98 -19.98 -16.52
C ARG A 114 14.90 -18.94 -17.12
N ASN A 115 15.97 -18.54 -16.42
CA ASN A 115 16.99 -17.64 -16.95
C ASN A 115 17.77 -18.27 -18.12
N GLU A 116 18.10 -19.55 -18.02
CA GLU A 116 18.74 -20.32 -19.09
C GLU A 116 17.82 -20.42 -20.31
N LEU A 117 16.53 -20.71 -20.11
CA LEU A 117 15.55 -20.72 -21.18
C LEU A 117 15.51 -19.38 -21.92
N VAL A 118 15.40 -18.27 -21.15
CA VAL A 118 15.39 -16.93 -21.74
C VAL A 118 16.65 -16.67 -22.55
N ALA A 119 17.82 -17.02 -22.02
CA ALA A 119 19.10 -16.85 -22.73
C ALA A 119 19.14 -17.66 -24.04
N LEU A 120 18.68 -18.90 -24.00
CA LEU A 120 18.61 -19.79 -25.17
C LEU A 120 17.62 -19.27 -26.23
N VAL A 121 16.46 -18.75 -25.80
CA VAL A 121 15.44 -18.20 -26.70
C VAL A 121 15.94 -16.91 -27.36
N ILE A 122 16.53 -15.99 -26.59
CA ILE A 122 17.06 -14.73 -27.13
C ILE A 122 18.20 -14.98 -28.13
N SER A 123 19.02 -16.00 -27.88
CA SER A 123 20.13 -16.35 -28.76
C SER A 123 19.75 -17.26 -29.94
N ASN A 124 18.46 -17.64 -30.04
CA ASN A 124 17.99 -18.62 -31.06
C ASN A 124 17.64 -17.96 -32.40
N LEU A 125 18.49 -17.09 -32.92
CA LEU A 125 18.23 -16.29 -34.10
C LEU A 125 18.03 -17.12 -35.37
N PHE A 126 18.60 -18.29 -35.44
CA PHE A 126 18.53 -19.18 -36.62
C PHE A 126 17.94 -20.57 -36.31
N GLY A 127 17.29 -20.71 -35.14
CA GLY A 127 16.69 -21.98 -34.72
C GLY A 127 17.68 -23.00 -34.16
N GLN A 128 18.95 -22.67 -34.04
CA GLN A 128 20.02 -23.57 -33.63
C GLN A 128 19.92 -24.07 -32.20
N ASN A 129 19.22 -23.35 -31.33
CA ASN A 129 19.06 -23.69 -29.92
C ASN A 129 17.77 -24.50 -29.65
N ALA A 130 16.98 -24.83 -30.64
CA ALA A 130 15.72 -25.55 -30.46
C ALA A 130 15.85 -26.85 -29.64
N PRO A 131 16.87 -27.71 -29.84
CA PRO A 131 17.06 -28.90 -29.01
C PRO A 131 17.40 -28.55 -27.55
N ALA A 132 18.21 -27.50 -27.32
CA ALA A 132 18.57 -27.04 -26.00
C ALA A 132 17.37 -26.43 -25.27
N ILE A 133 16.55 -25.62 -25.96
CA ILE A 133 15.29 -25.08 -25.45
C ILE A 133 14.36 -26.22 -25.03
N ALA A 134 14.16 -27.23 -25.88
CA ALA A 134 13.32 -28.39 -25.54
C ALA A 134 13.90 -29.17 -24.34
N ALA A 135 15.19 -29.28 -24.22
CA ALA A 135 15.81 -29.94 -23.07
C ALA A 135 15.62 -29.13 -21.78
N THR A 136 15.75 -27.80 -21.82
CA THR A 136 15.53 -26.91 -20.66
C THR A 136 14.06 -26.95 -20.22
N GLU A 137 13.12 -26.99 -21.16
CA GLU A 137 11.68 -27.17 -20.85
C GLU A 137 11.40 -28.56 -20.26
N ALA A 138 12.00 -29.62 -20.77
CA ALA A 138 11.86 -30.94 -20.18
C ALA A 138 12.38 -30.99 -18.73
N VAL A 139 13.47 -30.30 -18.43
CA VAL A 139 13.97 -30.14 -17.06
C VAL A 139 12.95 -29.38 -16.20
N TYR A 140 12.33 -28.33 -16.72
CA TYR A 140 11.29 -27.60 -16.00
C TYR A 140 10.09 -28.49 -15.65
N GLU A 141 9.63 -29.30 -16.57
CA GLU A 141 8.54 -30.26 -16.31
C GLU A 141 8.94 -31.27 -15.22
N GLN A 142 10.19 -31.70 -15.18
CA GLN A 142 10.70 -32.55 -14.09
C GLN A 142 10.70 -31.85 -12.75
N LEU A 143 11.16 -30.59 -12.69
CA LEU A 143 11.12 -29.77 -11.49
C LEU A 143 9.68 -29.57 -11.00
N TRP A 144 8.74 -29.32 -11.93
CA TRP A 144 7.32 -29.21 -11.62
C TRP A 144 6.74 -30.51 -11.08
N ALA A 145 6.99 -31.61 -11.75
CA ALA A 145 6.51 -32.94 -11.30
C ALA A 145 7.05 -33.27 -9.91
N GLN A 146 8.32 -32.98 -9.63
CA GLN A 146 8.92 -33.18 -8.32
C GLN A 146 8.21 -32.34 -7.25
N ASP A 147 8.00 -31.05 -7.50
CA ASP A 147 7.33 -30.15 -6.57
C ASP A 147 5.90 -30.57 -6.28
N VAL A 148 5.15 -30.96 -7.30
CA VAL A 148 3.78 -31.48 -7.15
C VAL A 148 3.76 -32.73 -6.28
N ALA A 149 4.69 -33.65 -6.51
CA ALA A 149 4.77 -34.91 -5.73
C ALA A 149 5.13 -34.60 -4.26
N VAL A 150 6.08 -33.71 -4.00
CA VAL A 150 6.49 -33.32 -2.65
C VAL A 150 5.34 -32.60 -1.92
N MET A 151 4.68 -31.63 -2.56
CA MET A 151 3.56 -30.90 -1.97
C MET A 151 2.35 -31.80 -1.69
N ALA A 152 2.06 -32.75 -2.58
CA ALA A 152 1.00 -33.75 -2.36
C ALA A 152 1.34 -34.68 -1.18
N GLY A 153 2.58 -35.15 -1.11
CA GLY A 153 3.08 -35.97 0.00
C GLY A 153 3.05 -35.20 1.34
N TYR A 154 3.49 -33.96 1.36
CA TYR A 154 3.40 -33.09 2.52
C TYR A 154 1.96 -32.91 3.00
N HIS A 155 1.05 -32.57 2.10
CA HIS A 155 -0.37 -32.41 2.43
C HIS A 155 -0.99 -33.72 2.97
N ALA A 156 -0.67 -34.84 2.37
CA ALA A 156 -1.15 -36.13 2.84
C ALA A 156 -0.60 -36.47 4.24
N GLY A 157 0.69 -36.23 4.48
CA GLY A 157 1.33 -36.48 5.76
C GLY A 157 0.74 -35.64 6.89
N VAL A 158 0.59 -34.32 6.67
CA VAL A 158 -0.02 -33.41 7.66
C VAL A 158 -1.50 -33.75 7.88
N SER A 159 -2.24 -34.12 6.83
CA SER A 159 -3.64 -34.51 6.96
C SER A 159 -3.82 -35.78 7.78
N ALA A 160 -2.93 -36.78 7.60
CA ALA A 160 -2.92 -37.99 8.39
C ALA A 160 -2.64 -37.73 9.87
N ILE A 161 -1.72 -36.82 10.18
CA ILE A 161 -1.44 -36.41 11.56
C ILE A 161 -2.63 -35.67 12.18
N ALA A 162 -3.27 -34.76 11.39
CA ALA A 162 -4.44 -33.99 11.85
C ALA A 162 -5.63 -34.92 12.18
N GLN A 163 -5.85 -35.95 11.40
CA GLN A 163 -6.91 -36.95 11.65
C GLN A 163 -6.69 -37.73 12.98
N GLN A 164 -5.48 -37.76 13.49
CA GLN A 164 -5.17 -38.45 14.77
C GLN A 164 -5.39 -37.55 15.98
N LEU A 165 -5.72 -36.26 15.79
CA LEU A 165 -6.05 -35.38 16.89
C LEU A 165 -7.42 -35.76 17.45
N ALA A 166 -7.39 -36.52 18.55
CA ALA A 166 -8.61 -36.87 19.27
C ALA A 166 -9.10 -35.67 20.09
N PRO A 167 -10.41 -35.40 20.11
CA PRO A 167 -10.98 -34.40 21.01
C PRO A 167 -10.72 -34.75 22.47
N TRP A 168 -10.24 -33.77 23.25
CA TRP A 168 -10.01 -33.93 24.69
C TRP A 168 -11.27 -34.35 25.46
N GLN A 169 -12.46 -34.08 24.92
CA GLN A 169 -13.76 -34.38 25.52
C GLN A 169 -14.06 -35.90 25.69
N GLN A 170 -13.44 -36.78 24.91
CA GLN A 170 -13.67 -38.22 25.02
C GLN A 170 -12.92 -38.91 26.17
N ALA A 171 -11.93 -38.23 26.79
CA ALA A 171 -11.14 -38.78 27.87
C ALA A 171 -11.74 -38.52 29.29
N LEU A 172 -12.82 -37.80 29.39
CA LEU A 172 -13.34 -37.23 30.64
C LEU A 172 -14.69 -37.79 31.10
N ALA A 173 -15.13 -38.93 30.58
CA ALA A 173 -16.37 -39.59 31.03
C ALA A 173 -16.14 -40.24 32.39
N LEU A 174 -16.51 -39.58 33.47
CA LEU A 174 -16.70 -40.19 34.79
C LEU A 174 -18.10 -40.87 34.85
N PRO A 175 -18.23 -42.03 35.45
CA PRO A 175 -19.55 -42.70 35.58
C PRO A 175 -20.51 -41.89 36.45
N ALA A 176 -21.71 -41.71 35.98
CA ALA A 176 -22.78 -41.03 36.69
C ALA A 176 -23.22 -41.84 37.96
N ALA A 177 -23.17 -41.24 39.10
CA ALA A 177 -23.81 -41.77 40.29
C ALA A 177 -25.10 -41.00 40.52
N ASP A 178 -26.24 -41.74 40.49
CA ASP A 178 -27.58 -41.25 40.86
C ASP A 178 -27.58 -40.87 42.36
N ALA A 179 -27.27 -39.63 42.67
CA ALA A 179 -27.61 -39.04 43.95
C ALA A 179 -27.44 -37.54 43.89
N ASP A 180 -28.47 -36.81 44.24
CA ASP A 180 -28.29 -35.44 44.69
C ASP A 180 -27.25 -35.46 45.84
N PHE A 181 -26.30 -34.58 45.83
CA PHE A 181 -25.22 -34.56 46.78
C PHE A 181 -25.01 -33.11 47.25
N SER A 182 -24.59 -32.94 48.47
CA SER A 182 -24.21 -31.65 49.04
C SER A 182 -23.03 -31.89 49.97
N LEU A 183 -22.15 -30.94 50.07
CA LEU A 183 -21.06 -31.00 51.07
C LEU A 183 -20.87 -29.67 51.66
N SER A 184 -20.60 -29.14 52.48
CA SER A 184 -20.16 -27.87 53.05
C SER A 184 -18.94 -28.18 53.87
N ILE A 185 -18.14 -27.28 54.39
CA ILE A 185 -17.08 -27.71 55.28
C ILE A 185 -16.95 -26.85 56.51
N PHE A 186 -16.48 -25.64 56.48
CA PHE A 186 -16.28 -24.87 57.69
C PHE A 186 -17.53 -24.16 58.20
N GLY A 187 -18.65 -24.18 57.49
CA GLY A 187 -19.96 -23.84 57.95
C GLY A 187 -20.82 -25.06 58.33
N LEU A 188 -20.30 -26.27 58.26
CA LEU A 188 -20.74 -27.54 58.86
C LEU A 188 -21.90 -28.29 58.20
N GLN A 189 -22.28 -28.13 56.99
CA GLN A 189 -23.26 -29.03 56.38
C GLN A 189 -22.62 -30.30 55.75
N LEU A 190 -21.90 -31.09 56.44
CA LEU A 190 -21.21 -32.26 55.89
C LEU A 190 -22.21 -33.32 55.41
N VAL A 191 -22.51 -33.28 54.11
CA VAL A 191 -23.39 -34.13 53.31
C VAL A 191 -24.87 -33.82 53.49
N LYS A 192 -25.58 -33.77 52.37
CA LYS A 192 -27.03 -33.68 52.22
C LYS A 192 -27.33 -34.38 50.91
N THR A 193 -28.27 -35.27 50.84
CA THR A 193 -28.73 -35.99 49.67
C THR A 193 -30.09 -35.51 49.25
N GLY A 194 -30.40 -35.53 47.96
CA GLY A 194 -31.66 -35.03 47.38
C GLY A 194 -31.66 -33.51 47.17
N THR A 195 -31.92 -33.08 45.93
CA THR A 195 -31.87 -31.68 45.41
C THR A 195 -30.78 -30.84 46.13
N ALA A 196 -29.57 -31.13 45.75
CA ALA A 196 -28.39 -30.69 46.46
C ALA A 196 -28.32 -29.18 46.70
N ASN A 197 -27.80 -28.84 47.85
CA ASN A 197 -27.52 -27.47 48.27
C ASN A 197 -26.38 -27.53 49.24
N ALA A 198 -25.25 -26.94 49.00
CA ALA A 198 -24.15 -26.80 49.89
C ALA A 198 -23.95 -25.30 50.18
N THR A 199 -23.85 -24.94 51.41
CA THR A 199 -23.66 -23.57 51.85
C THR A 199 -22.55 -23.56 52.88
N THR A 200 -21.70 -22.58 52.90
CA THR A 200 -20.66 -22.45 53.89
C THR A 200 -20.29 -20.99 54.13
N THR A 201 -19.68 -20.68 55.20
CA THR A 201 -19.00 -19.43 55.51
C THR A 201 -17.64 -19.72 56.11
N PHE A 202 -17.10 -19.15 56.99
CA PHE A 202 -15.75 -19.26 57.57
C PHE A 202 -14.90 -20.44 57.09
N GLY A 203 -13.91 -20.14 56.25
CA GLY A 203 -12.94 -21.08 55.71
C GLY A 203 -13.37 -21.86 54.47
N GLY A 204 -14.58 -21.71 54.02
CA GLY A 204 -15.01 -22.10 52.68
C GLY A 204 -15.09 -23.58 52.35
N LEU A 205 -15.34 -23.88 51.09
CA LEU A 205 -15.52 -25.09 50.32
C LEU A 205 -16.95 -25.62 50.36
N ALA A 206 -17.71 -25.43 49.37
CA ALA A 206 -19.02 -26.03 49.17
C ALA A 206 -18.98 -26.94 47.92
N ILE A 207 -19.71 -28.01 47.85
CA ILE A 207 -19.83 -28.89 46.72
C ILE A 207 -21.31 -29.35 46.64
N ALA A 208 -21.95 -29.15 45.53
CA ALA A 208 -23.26 -29.70 45.23
C ALA A 208 -23.15 -30.55 43.98
N SER A 209 -24.04 -31.49 43.74
CA SER A 209 -23.86 -32.47 42.65
C SER A 209 -25.11 -32.79 41.84
N GLY A 210 -26.29 -32.86 42.38
CA GLY A 210 -27.48 -33.34 41.73
C GLY A 210 -28.27 -32.29 40.94
N ALA A 211 -29.45 -32.66 40.43
CA ALA A 211 -30.41 -31.75 39.80
C ALA A 211 -30.86 -30.68 40.79
N ASN A 212 -31.05 -29.46 40.40
CA ASN A 212 -31.26 -28.26 41.23
C ASN A 212 -30.10 -27.93 42.14
N SER A 213 -28.90 -28.29 41.81
CA SER A 213 -27.72 -28.06 42.63
C SER A 213 -27.48 -26.55 42.87
N SER A 214 -26.99 -26.23 44.06
CA SER A 214 -26.51 -24.93 44.41
C SER A 214 -25.31 -25.11 45.35
N ALA A 215 -24.23 -24.46 45.14
CA ALA A 215 -23.10 -24.40 46.04
C ALA A 215 -22.87 -22.92 46.34
N ASP A 216 -22.64 -22.57 47.55
CA ASP A 216 -22.40 -21.22 48.03
C ASP A 216 -21.25 -21.30 49.01
N ALA A 217 -20.20 -20.62 48.82
CA ALA A 217 -19.05 -20.57 49.74
C ALA A 217 -18.99 -19.19 50.38
N GLY A 218 -17.98 -18.80 51.01
CA GLY A 218 -17.78 -17.50 51.58
C GLY A 218 -16.53 -17.49 52.46
N VAL A 219 -15.95 -16.35 52.75
CA VAL A 219 -14.76 -16.03 53.49
C VAL A 219 -13.46 -16.64 52.94
N ALA A 220 -13.19 -17.89 52.88
CA ALA A 220 -12.02 -18.43 52.16
C ALA A 220 -12.41 -19.23 50.93
N ASP A 221 -13.54 -19.04 50.46
CA ASP A 221 -14.28 -19.47 49.25
C ASP A 221 -13.82 -20.78 48.58
N ILE A 222 -14.50 -21.32 47.79
CA ILE A 222 -14.48 -22.34 46.75
C ILE A 222 -15.89 -22.93 46.70
N ALA A 223 -16.58 -22.90 45.59
CA ALA A 223 -17.88 -23.53 45.41
C ALA A 223 -17.90 -24.31 44.12
N PHE A 224 -18.42 -25.49 44.07
CA PHE A 224 -18.61 -26.33 42.88
C PHE A 224 -20.02 -26.87 42.84
N ALA A 225 -20.71 -26.80 41.75
CA ALA A 225 -22.00 -27.41 41.51
C ALA A 225 -21.94 -28.21 40.21
N PHE A 226 -22.16 -29.52 40.20
CA PHE A 226 -21.88 -30.39 39.08
C PHE A 226 -23.11 -30.79 38.26
N GLY A 227 -24.32 -30.61 38.74
CA GLY A 227 -25.55 -31.14 38.13
C GLY A 227 -26.31 -30.20 37.23
N SER A 228 -27.45 -30.71 36.71
CA SER A 228 -28.42 -29.90 35.96
C SER A 228 -29.08 -28.85 36.87
N GLY A 229 -29.32 -27.66 36.39
CA GLY A 229 -29.83 -26.53 37.18
C GLY A 229 -28.79 -25.96 38.14
N SER A 230 -27.53 -26.20 37.92
CA SER A 230 -26.45 -25.83 38.81
C SER A 230 -26.31 -24.35 39.03
N SER A 231 -25.88 -23.97 40.16
CA SER A 231 -25.47 -22.61 40.50
C SER A 231 -24.33 -22.69 41.52
N ALA A 232 -23.26 -22.09 41.29
CA ALA A 232 -22.15 -21.95 42.21
C ALA A 232 -21.90 -20.47 42.47
N SER A 233 -21.77 -20.05 43.67
CA SER A 233 -21.54 -18.67 44.05
C SER A 233 -20.48 -18.67 45.18
N ALA A 234 -19.35 -18.09 44.95
CA ALA A 234 -18.35 -17.83 45.97
C ALA A 234 -18.35 -16.32 46.21
N THR A 235 -18.73 -15.85 47.36
CA THR A 235 -19.05 -14.44 47.61
C THR A 235 -18.10 -13.80 48.66
N GLY A 236 -17.66 -12.62 48.35
CA GLY A 236 -17.06 -11.61 49.24
C GLY A 236 -15.97 -12.09 50.18
N GLY A 237 -14.85 -12.56 49.65
CA GLY A 237 -13.84 -13.13 50.48
C GLY A 237 -12.42 -12.92 49.98
N VAL A 238 -11.55 -13.90 50.27
CA VAL A 238 -10.11 -13.81 50.05
C VAL A 238 -9.65 -14.60 48.83
N LEU A 239 -10.22 -15.75 48.53
CA LEU A 239 -9.82 -16.61 47.38
C LEU A 239 -11.03 -17.19 46.65
N ASN A 240 -11.83 -16.36 46.05
CA ASN A 240 -13.07 -16.79 45.43
C ASN A 240 -12.82 -17.77 44.26
N ILE A 241 -13.45 -18.85 44.22
CA ILE A 241 -13.53 -19.77 43.09
C ILE A 241 -14.95 -20.33 43.09
N ALA A 242 -15.74 -20.07 42.10
CA ALA A 242 -17.01 -20.74 41.83
C ALA A 242 -16.83 -21.62 40.60
N GLY A 243 -17.46 -22.72 40.50
CA GLY A 243 -17.34 -23.62 39.37
C GLY A 243 -18.62 -24.39 39.18
N VAL A 244 -19.02 -24.66 37.96
CA VAL A 244 -20.18 -25.43 37.59
C VAL A 244 -19.72 -26.48 36.60
N GLY A 245 -20.41 -27.55 36.42
CA GLY A 245 -20.08 -28.58 35.47
C GLY A 245 -21.24 -29.12 34.64
N GLY A 246 -22.47 -28.69 34.94
CA GLY A 246 -23.67 -29.20 34.29
C GLY A 246 -24.40 -28.28 33.34
N ALA A 247 -25.45 -28.74 32.70
CA ALA A 247 -26.38 -27.93 31.93
C ALA A 247 -27.16 -26.94 32.85
N ASN A 248 -27.75 -25.88 32.33
CA ASN A 248 -28.41 -24.78 33.04
C ASN A 248 -27.45 -24.05 33.99
N SER A 249 -26.25 -23.94 33.63
CA SER A 249 -25.15 -23.50 34.48
C SER A 249 -25.29 -22.02 34.95
N SER A 250 -24.69 -21.72 36.06
CA SER A 250 -24.42 -20.35 36.47
C SER A 250 -23.20 -20.43 37.44
N ALA A 251 -22.26 -19.59 37.32
CA ALA A 251 -21.18 -19.46 38.26
C ALA A 251 -20.98 -17.96 38.54
N SER A 252 -20.82 -17.58 39.77
CA SER A 252 -20.58 -16.21 40.17
C SER A 252 -19.53 -16.21 41.27
N ALA A 253 -18.44 -15.58 41.07
CA ALA A 253 -17.43 -15.34 42.09
C ALA A 253 -17.38 -13.83 42.31
N THR A 254 -17.66 -13.34 43.47
CA THR A 254 -17.68 -11.93 43.82
C THR A 254 -16.70 -11.69 44.95
N GLY A 255 -15.76 -10.81 44.80
CA GLY A 255 -14.71 -10.62 45.78
C GLY A 255 -14.62 -9.21 46.36
N GLY A 256 -14.03 -9.06 47.53
CA GLY A 256 -13.76 -7.78 48.18
C GLY A 256 -12.27 -7.42 48.16
N ILE A 257 -11.47 -7.58 49.22
CA ILE A 257 -10.02 -7.36 49.21
C ILE A 257 -9.35 -8.57 48.55
N ASN A 258 -8.96 -8.49 47.27
CA ASN A 258 -8.90 -9.67 46.43
C ASN A 258 -7.54 -10.07 45.92
N ILE A 259 -7.30 -11.37 46.00
CA ILE A 259 -6.25 -12.09 45.28
C ILE A 259 -6.93 -13.29 44.62
N GLY A 260 -7.36 -13.14 43.37
CA GLY A 260 -7.94 -14.21 42.60
C GLY A 260 -9.46 -14.40 42.75
N THR A 261 -10.22 -13.95 41.81
CA THR A 261 -11.64 -14.26 41.67
C THR A 261 -11.79 -15.11 40.42
N GLY A 262 -12.44 -16.22 40.47
CA GLY A 262 -12.65 -17.08 39.29
C GLY A 262 -14.07 -17.60 39.27
N ALA A 263 -14.73 -17.65 38.18
CA ALA A 263 -15.98 -18.34 37.96
C ALA A 263 -15.81 -19.21 36.72
N LEU A 264 -16.16 -20.46 36.80
CA LEU A 264 -15.96 -21.45 35.75
C LEU A 264 -17.27 -22.19 35.50
N ALA A 265 -17.70 -22.35 34.30
CA ALA A 265 -18.86 -23.18 33.94
C ALA A 265 -18.49 -24.05 32.75
N PHE A 266 -18.72 -25.32 32.76
CA PHE A 266 -18.26 -26.27 31.75
C PHE A 266 -19.38 -26.83 30.86
N GLY A 267 -20.63 -26.84 31.28
CA GLY A 267 -21.77 -27.42 30.58
C GLY A 267 -22.57 -26.42 29.73
N ASP A 268 -23.68 -26.90 29.18
CA ASP A 268 -24.64 -26.11 28.40
C ASP A 268 -25.34 -25.03 29.21
N GLY A 269 -25.84 -24.01 28.58
CA GLY A 269 -26.62 -22.93 29.18
C GLY A 269 -25.87 -22.02 30.14
N ASN A 270 -24.55 -21.93 29.98
CA ASN A 270 -23.68 -21.21 30.89
C ASN A 270 -24.06 -19.72 31.08
N THR A 271 -23.92 -19.22 32.27
CA THR A 271 -23.82 -17.82 32.58
C THR A 271 -22.73 -17.69 33.62
N VAL A 272 -21.61 -17.13 33.32
CA VAL A 272 -20.46 -17.03 34.20
C VAL A 272 -20.23 -15.56 34.51
N ASN A 273 -20.01 -15.21 35.74
CA ASN A 273 -19.77 -13.85 36.17
C ASN A 273 -18.70 -13.86 37.27
N ALA A 274 -17.59 -13.26 37.03
CA ALA A 274 -16.58 -13.01 38.04
C ALA A 274 -16.52 -11.50 38.27
N SER A 275 -16.73 -11.04 39.47
CA SER A 275 -16.69 -9.62 39.82
C SER A 275 -15.73 -9.44 40.99
N SER A 276 -14.86 -8.50 40.88
CA SER A 276 -13.91 -8.16 41.94
C SER A 276 -14.01 -6.66 42.22
N ILE A 277 -14.32 -6.31 43.41
CA ILE A 277 -14.46 -4.95 43.91
C ILE A 277 -13.50 -4.74 45.08
N GLY A 278 -12.52 -3.88 44.94
CA GLY A 278 -11.53 -3.67 46.02
C GLY A 278 -10.39 -2.73 45.69
N VAL A 279 -9.39 -2.69 46.53
CA VAL A 279 -8.26 -1.77 46.45
C VAL A 279 -7.13 -2.34 45.60
N ALA A 280 -6.90 -3.63 45.65
CA ALA A 280 -5.90 -4.32 44.82
C ALA A 280 -6.51 -5.62 44.28
N ASN A 281 -6.71 -5.68 43.01
CA ASN A 281 -7.27 -6.84 42.31
C ASN A 281 -6.19 -7.56 41.50
N ILE A 282 -5.88 -8.79 41.86
CA ILE A 282 -4.93 -9.63 41.11
C ILE A 282 -5.68 -10.85 40.59
N GLY A 283 -5.96 -10.86 39.33
CA GLY A 283 -6.58 -11.96 38.63
C GLY A 283 -8.09 -12.09 38.84
N THR A 284 -8.88 -11.59 37.93
CA THR A 284 -10.30 -11.87 37.83
C THR A 284 -10.55 -12.73 36.59
N VAL A 285 -11.08 -13.91 36.76
CA VAL A 285 -11.27 -14.86 35.66
C VAL A 285 -12.74 -15.27 35.59
N ALA A 286 -13.35 -15.17 34.45
CA ALA A 286 -14.60 -15.82 34.12
C ALA A 286 -14.38 -16.69 32.89
N ALA A 287 -14.86 -17.90 32.89
CA ALA A 287 -14.65 -18.85 31.79
C ALA A 287 -15.88 -19.74 31.60
N ALA A 288 -16.21 -20.08 30.38
CA ALA A 288 -17.22 -21.05 30.05
C ALA A 288 -16.70 -21.91 28.88
N PHE A 289 -16.96 -23.21 28.90
CA PHE A 289 -16.44 -24.12 27.89
C PHE A 289 -17.54 -24.78 27.04
N GLY A 290 -18.79 -24.78 27.53
CA GLY A 290 -19.94 -25.36 26.81
C GLY A 290 -20.68 -24.41 25.88
N ASN A 291 -21.86 -24.79 25.44
CA ASN A 291 -22.74 -23.99 24.60
C ASN A 291 -23.50 -22.92 25.39
N ASN A 292 -24.17 -22.00 24.73
CA ASN A 292 -25.01 -20.92 25.26
C ASN A 292 -24.31 -20.02 26.28
N ASN A 293 -23.03 -19.77 26.05
CA ASN A 293 -22.20 -19.01 26.98
C ASN A 293 -22.66 -17.54 27.10
N SER A 294 -22.56 -16.99 28.25
CA SER A 294 -22.48 -15.56 28.52
C SER A 294 -21.43 -15.36 29.59
N VAL A 295 -20.39 -14.66 29.39
CA VAL A 295 -19.22 -14.60 30.27
C VAL A 295 -18.97 -13.14 30.59
N THR A 296 -18.72 -12.80 31.84
CA THR A 296 -18.42 -11.45 32.27
C THR A 296 -17.35 -11.51 33.37
N ALA A 297 -16.29 -10.78 33.23
CA ALA A 297 -15.30 -10.55 34.28
C ALA A 297 -15.16 -9.03 34.47
N ILE A 298 -15.34 -8.55 35.67
CA ILE A 298 -15.29 -7.14 36.06
C ILE A 298 -14.32 -6.98 37.20
N ALA A 299 -13.37 -6.10 37.07
CA ALA A 299 -12.48 -5.68 38.13
C ALA A 299 -12.57 -4.17 38.34
N ASN A 300 -12.90 -3.75 39.55
CA ASN A 300 -12.92 -2.35 39.96
C ASN A 300 -11.97 -2.16 41.12
N GLY A 301 -10.94 -1.34 41.01
CA GLY A 301 -9.96 -1.17 42.08
C GLY A 301 -8.91 -0.13 41.79
N VAL A 302 -7.92 -0.01 42.65
CA VAL A 302 -6.81 0.92 42.47
C VAL A 302 -5.67 0.28 41.64
N GLU A 303 -5.39 -1.00 41.87
CA GLU A 303 -4.40 -1.78 41.13
C GLU A 303 -5.06 -3.04 40.58
N ASN A 304 -5.26 -3.13 39.29
CA ASN A 304 -5.87 -4.28 38.65
C ASN A 304 -4.86 -4.99 37.74
N ASN A 305 -4.50 -6.22 38.09
CA ASN A 305 -3.64 -7.06 37.27
C ASN A 305 -4.44 -8.23 36.71
N ALA A 306 -4.51 -8.33 35.42
CA ALA A 306 -5.12 -9.41 34.64
C ALA A 306 -6.60 -9.69 34.93
N THR A 307 -7.45 -9.27 34.07
CA THR A 307 -8.89 -9.63 34.03
C THR A 307 -9.12 -10.43 32.76
N VAL A 308 -9.64 -11.63 32.87
CA VAL A 308 -9.84 -12.53 31.73
C VAL A 308 -11.30 -12.94 31.68
N ALA A 309 -11.96 -12.80 30.58
CA ALA A 309 -13.21 -13.43 30.25
C ALA A 309 -13.00 -14.35 29.05
N ALA A 310 -13.46 -15.57 29.09
CA ALA A 310 -13.22 -16.54 28.01
C ALA A 310 -14.43 -17.44 27.83
N ALA A 311 -14.74 -17.80 26.60
CA ALA A 311 -15.73 -18.80 26.24
C ALA A 311 -15.18 -19.62 25.06
N PHE A 312 -15.28 -20.92 25.12
CA PHE A 312 -14.77 -21.82 24.09
C PHE A 312 -15.86 -22.53 23.29
N GLY A 313 -17.11 -22.53 23.77
CA GLY A 313 -18.26 -23.16 23.13
C GLY A 313 -18.96 -22.30 22.07
N ASN A 314 -20.10 -22.80 21.59
CA ASN A 314 -20.97 -22.12 20.63
C ASN A 314 -21.92 -21.14 21.32
N ASN A 315 -22.63 -20.34 20.59
CA ASN A 315 -23.65 -19.36 20.98
C ASN A 315 -23.17 -18.36 22.04
N ASN A 316 -21.92 -17.99 21.98
CA ASN A 316 -21.35 -17.00 22.88
C ASN A 316 -22.06 -15.65 22.71
N THR A 317 -22.47 -15.05 23.78
CA THR A 317 -23.05 -13.71 23.82
C THR A 317 -22.35 -12.88 24.89
N ASP A 318 -22.13 -11.63 24.65
CA ASP A 318 -21.62 -10.63 25.60
C ASP A 318 -20.39 -11.07 26.42
N VAL A 319 -19.45 -11.83 25.83
CA VAL A 319 -18.19 -12.19 26.46
C VAL A 319 -17.41 -10.91 26.75
N SER A 320 -17.31 -10.50 28.00
CA SER A 320 -16.86 -9.16 28.39
C SER A 320 -15.78 -9.22 29.47
N ALA A 321 -14.72 -8.49 29.33
CA ALA A 321 -13.75 -8.20 30.38
C ALA A 321 -13.73 -6.67 30.60
N ILE A 322 -14.06 -6.22 31.78
CA ILE A 322 -14.17 -4.81 32.14
C ILE A 322 -13.28 -4.50 33.32
N VAL A 323 -12.43 -3.51 33.18
CA VAL A 323 -11.60 -3.02 34.29
C VAL A 323 -11.76 -1.52 34.45
N ASN A 324 -12.01 -1.09 35.69
CA ASN A 324 -12.04 0.32 36.04
C ASN A 324 -11.09 0.55 37.22
N GLY A 325 -10.08 1.39 37.06
CA GLY A 325 -9.11 1.61 38.16
C GLY A 325 -8.06 2.67 37.84
N VAL A 326 -7.07 2.78 38.73
CA VAL A 326 -5.98 3.74 38.57
C VAL A 326 -4.80 3.13 37.83
N GLU A 327 -4.48 1.89 38.08
CA GLU A 327 -3.41 1.13 37.40
C GLU A 327 -4.01 -0.20 36.90
N ASN A 328 -4.15 -0.35 35.59
CA ASN A 328 -4.73 -1.53 34.97
C ASN A 328 -3.73 -2.25 34.09
N THR A 329 -3.44 -3.49 34.37
CA THR A 329 -2.53 -4.31 33.58
C THR A 329 -3.24 -5.56 33.08
N GLY A 330 -3.37 -5.68 31.77
CA GLY A 330 -3.86 -6.87 31.10
C GLY A 330 -5.36 -7.11 31.24
N VAL A 331 -6.13 -6.80 30.21
CA VAL A 331 -7.54 -7.14 30.09
C VAL A 331 -7.71 -8.03 28.85
N VAL A 332 -8.24 -9.21 29.01
CA VAL A 332 -8.41 -10.17 27.90
C VAL A 332 -9.86 -10.64 27.85
N SER A 333 -10.46 -10.58 26.71
CA SER A 333 -11.72 -11.25 26.40
C SER A 333 -11.48 -12.15 25.20
N ALA A 334 -11.74 -13.42 25.32
CA ALA A 334 -11.44 -14.42 24.29
C ALA A 334 -12.62 -15.35 24.03
N VAL A 335 -12.87 -15.65 22.80
CA VAL A 335 -13.88 -16.59 22.33
C VAL A 335 -13.30 -17.42 21.20
N PHE A 336 -13.58 -18.72 21.19
CA PHE A 336 -13.12 -19.62 20.13
C PHE A 336 -14.26 -20.32 19.38
N GLY A 337 -15.49 -20.21 19.82
CA GLY A 337 -16.69 -20.87 19.26
C GLY A 337 -17.36 -20.08 18.12
N SER A 338 -18.46 -20.62 17.62
CA SER A 338 -19.33 -20.00 16.62
C SER A 338 -20.41 -19.12 17.26
N ASP A 339 -21.13 -18.35 16.48
CA ASP A 339 -22.25 -17.47 16.84
C ASP A 339 -21.88 -16.42 17.91
N ASN A 340 -20.65 -15.93 17.87
CA ASN A 340 -20.16 -14.95 18.80
C ASN A 340 -20.91 -13.62 18.71
N SER A 341 -21.04 -12.90 19.79
CA SER A 341 -21.67 -11.58 19.84
C SER A 341 -21.12 -10.77 21.01
N GLY A 342 -20.88 -9.50 20.84
CA GLY A 342 -20.52 -8.55 21.88
C GLY A 342 -19.22 -8.85 22.64
N VAL A 343 -18.22 -9.48 22.02
CA VAL A 343 -16.92 -9.81 22.64
C VAL A 343 -16.16 -8.53 22.95
N SER A 344 -16.10 -8.14 24.22
CA SER A 344 -15.50 -6.85 24.56
C SER A 344 -14.47 -6.92 25.69
N ALA A 345 -13.40 -6.18 25.48
CA ALA A 345 -12.39 -5.91 26.50
C ALA A 345 -12.33 -4.39 26.73
N ASN A 346 -12.65 -3.95 27.92
CA ASN A 346 -12.76 -2.53 28.24
C ASN A 346 -11.91 -2.18 29.45
N ALA A 347 -11.08 -1.16 29.34
CA ALA A 347 -10.34 -0.60 30.45
C ALA A 347 -10.50 0.91 30.55
N PHE A 348 -10.83 1.39 31.73
CA PHE A 348 -10.96 2.81 32.03
C PHE A 348 -10.14 3.14 33.29
N GLY A 349 -9.24 4.11 33.19
CA GLY A 349 -8.39 4.46 34.31
C GLY A 349 -7.31 5.48 34.03
N VAL A 350 -6.35 5.58 34.96
CA VAL A 350 -5.25 6.53 34.82
C VAL A 350 -4.04 5.94 34.11
N GLU A 351 -3.73 4.67 34.27
CA GLU A 351 -2.65 3.94 33.60
C GLU A 351 -3.17 2.59 33.12
N ASN A 352 -3.27 2.39 31.81
CA ASN A 352 -3.77 1.16 31.22
C ASN A 352 -2.72 0.48 30.36
N ASN A 353 -2.48 -0.80 30.59
CA ASN A 353 -1.56 -1.61 29.80
C ASN A 353 -2.29 -2.82 29.20
N ALA A 354 -2.20 -3.02 27.95
CA ALA A 354 -2.62 -4.17 27.15
C ALA A 354 -4.10 -4.62 27.29
N ILE A 355 -4.88 -4.35 26.31
CA ILE A 355 -6.30 -4.73 26.21
C ILE A 355 -6.49 -5.56 24.94
N VAL A 356 -6.99 -6.78 25.06
CA VAL A 356 -7.18 -7.69 23.94
C VAL A 356 -8.60 -8.23 23.92
N ALA A 357 -9.32 -8.03 22.87
CA ALA A 357 -10.56 -8.73 22.58
C ALA A 357 -10.35 -9.66 21.38
N THR A 358 -10.64 -10.93 21.52
CA THR A 358 -10.38 -11.93 20.50
C THR A 358 -11.64 -12.77 20.26
N ALA A 359 -11.98 -13.03 19.04
CA ALA A 359 -12.94 -14.04 18.64
C ALA A 359 -12.39 -14.88 17.50
N ALA A 360 -12.60 -16.17 17.55
CA ALA A 360 -12.27 -17.13 16.50
C ALA A 360 -13.52 -17.97 16.22
N GLY A 361 -13.94 -18.06 14.98
CA GLY A 361 -15.15 -18.77 14.59
C GLY A 361 -16.07 -17.89 13.75
N SER A 362 -17.18 -18.43 13.31
CA SER A 362 -18.14 -17.74 12.44
C SER A 362 -19.13 -16.87 13.21
N GLY A 363 -19.73 -15.89 12.56
CA GLY A 363 -20.78 -15.04 13.12
C GLY A 363 -20.28 -13.99 14.10
N ASN A 364 -18.98 -13.72 14.18
CA ASN A 364 -18.46 -12.71 15.08
C ASN A 364 -19.14 -11.35 14.85
N SER A 365 -19.49 -10.68 15.90
CA SER A 365 -20.11 -9.37 15.87
C SER A 365 -19.59 -8.52 17.02
N ASN A 366 -19.13 -7.33 16.74
CA ASN A 366 -18.68 -6.34 17.71
C ASN A 366 -17.58 -6.84 18.67
N VAL A 367 -16.49 -7.37 18.08
CA VAL A 367 -15.29 -7.67 18.86
C VAL A 367 -14.60 -6.36 19.20
N MET A 368 -14.71 -5.89 20.44
CA MET A 368 -14.31 -4.54 20.82
C MET A 368 -13.20 -4.54 21.87
N ALA A 369 -12.14 -3.80 21.62
CA ALA A 369 -11.15 -3.43 22.64
C ALA A 369 -11.23 -1.91 22.84
N ASN A 370 -11.58 -1.47 24.02
CA ASN A 370 -11.71 -0.06 24.34
C ASN A 370 -10.86 0.32 25.56
N ALA A 371 -10.08 1.37 25.41
CA ALA A 371 -9.37 1.99 26.51
C ALA A 371 -9.63 3.47 26.61
N GLY A 372 -9.78 3.95 27.85
CA GLY A 372 -9.93 5.38 28.12
C GLY A 372 -9.14 5.74 29.39
N GLY A 373 -8.29 6.80 29.32
CA GLY A 373 -7.52 7.15 30.47
C GLY A 373 -6.60 8.36 30.36
N VAL A 374 -5.85 8.62 31.41
CA VAL A 374 -4.89 9.70 31.51
C VAL A 374 -3.52 9.13 31.92
N GLY A 375 -2.49 9.30 31.10
CA GLY A 375 -1.11 9.08 31.46
C GLY A 375 -0.57 7.64 31.42
N ALA A 376 -0.87 6.82 30.41
CA ALA A 376 -0.19 5.52 30.28
C ALA A 376 -0.02 5.06 28.83
N ASN A 377 0.73 4.01 28.68
CA ASN A 377 0.86 3.31 27.40
C ASN A 377 -0.32 2.33 27.25
N GLU A 378 -1.08 2.47 26.20
CA GLU A 378 -2.21 1.61 25.91
C GLU A 378 -1.93 0.80 24.64
N ILE A 379 -2.02 -0.52 24.76
CA ILE A 379 -1.97 -1.42 23.62
C ILE A 379 -3.33 -2.10 23.51
N LEU A 380 -4.08 -1.79 22.49
CA LEU A 380 -5.40 -2.35 22.24
C LEU A 380 -5.38 -3.22 21.01
N VAL A 381 -5.90 -4.43 21.13
CA VAL A 381 -6.07 -5.32 19.99
C VAL A 381 -7.48 -5.89 20.00
N ALA A 382 -8.24 -5.60 18.97
CA ALA A 382 -9.47 -6.31 18.64
C ALA A 382 -9.19 -7.24 17.47
N ALA A 383 -9.31 -8.53 17.66
CA ALA A 383 -9.02 -9.52 16.64
C ALA A 383 -10.21 -10.46 16.40
N ALA A 384 -10.52 -10.68 15.15
CA ALA A 384 -11.54 -11.63 14.74
C ALA A 384 -10.99 -12.54 13.65
N LEU A 385 -11.18 -13.86 13.76
CA LEU A 385 -10.57 -14.87 12.90
C LEU A 385 -11.61 -15.66 12.13
N GLY A 386 -12.70 -15.47 11.84
CA GLY A 386 -13.73 -16.20 11.09
C GLY A 386 -14.52 -15.31 10.13
N ASN A 387 -15.63 -15.78 9.64
CA ASN A 387 -16.51 -15.07 8.74
C ASN A 387 -17.43 -14.08 9.48
N ASN A 388 -17.95 -13.07 8.80
CA ASN A 388 -18.86 -12.04 9.28
C ASN A 388 -18.33 -11.23 10.47
N ASN A 389 -17.06 -10.97 10.49
CA ASN A 389 -16.38 -10.32 11.59
C ASN A 389 -16.63 -8.80 11.66
N SER A 390 -16.74 -8.29 12.87
CA SER A 390 -16.59 -6.86 13.17
C SER A 390 -15.58 -6.72 14.31
N ALA A 391 -14.46 -6.05 14.07
CA ALA A 391 -13.45 -5.81 15.08
C ALA A 391 -13.21 -4.31 15.24
N ILE A 392 -13.32 -3.83 16.47
CA ILE A 392 -13.23 -2.41 16.81
C ILE A 392 -12.22 -2.23 17.95
N ALA A 393 -11.19 -1.44 17.72
CA ALA A 393 -10.23 -1.06 18.74
C ALA A 393 -10.24 0.46 18.91
N ASN A 394 -10.64 0.96 20.07
CA ASN A 394 -10.72 2.38 20.37
C ASN A 394 -9.89 2.76 21.58
N ALA A 395 -8.94 3.67 21.41
CA ALA A 395 -8.20 4.27 22.51
C ALA A 395 -8.46 5.76 22.60
N THR A 396 -8.73 6.23 23.83
CA THR A 396 -8.90 7.65 24.11
C THR A 396 -8.11 8.02 25.36
N GLY A 397 -7.08 8.87 25.21
CA GLY A 397 -6.22 9.18 26.35
C GLY A 397 -5.46 10.50 26.23
N VAL A 398 -4.95 10.96 27.36
CA VAL A 398 -4.08 12.14 27.44
C VAL A 398 -2.74 11.74 28.01
N GLY A 399 -1.69 11.84 27.21
CA GLY A 399 -0.33 11.42 27.57
C GLY A 399 -0.06 9.94 27.29
N GLY A 400 1.22 9.57 27.21
CA GLY A 400 1.65 8.21 26.94
C GLY A 400 1.67 7.82 25.43
N THR A 401 1.75 6.54 25.17
CA THR A 401 1.76 5.95 23.83
C THR A 401 0.50 5.12 23.62
N LEU A 402 -0.25 5.42 22.57
CA LEU A 402 -1.46 4.70 22.22
C LEU A 402 -1.20 3.78 21.03
N GLY A 403 -1.40 2.49 21.22
CA GLY A 403 -1.36 1.50 20.15
C GLY A 403 -2.73 0.84 19.98
N THR A 404 -3.38 1.01 18.83
CA THR A 404 -4.67 0.38 18.54
C THR A 404 -4.58 -0.54 17.33
N GLY A 405 -5.12 -1.74 17.45
CA GLY A 405 -5.16 -2.72 16.37
C GLY A 405 -6.52 -3.37 16.23
N ALA A 406 -7.13 -3.28 15.06
CA ALA A 406 -8.29 -4.08 14.66
C ALA A 406 -7.83 -5.04 13.56
N ILE A 407 -7.90 -6.34 13.82
CA ILE A 407 -7.32 -7.35 12.93
C ILE A 407 -8.33 -8.46 12.64
N SER A 408 -8.51 -8.77 11.37
CA SER A 408 -9.16 -9.98 10.92
C SER A 408 -8.24 -10.76 9.98
N LEU A 409 -8.00 -12.03 10.26
CA LEU A 409 -7.09 -12.84 9.46
C LEU A 409 -7.81 -13.68 8.41
N ILE A 410 -8.97 -14.21 8.69
CA ILE A 410 -9.70 -15.11 7.80
C ILE A 410 -11.18 -14.79 7.88
N GLY A 411 -11.80 -14.49 6.77
CA GLY A 411 -13.24 -14.27 6.72
C GLY A 411 -13.66 -13.30 5.62
N ASN A 412 -14.96 -13.31 5.35
CA ASN A 412 -15.59 -12.41 4.40
C ASN A 412 -16.43 -11.38 5.13
N ASN A 413 -16.67 -10.23 4.53
CA ASN A 413 -17.52 -9.15 5.04
C ASN A 413 -17.01 -8.56 6.37
N ASN A 414 -15.71 -8.46 6.54
CA ASN A 414 -15.12 -7.90 7.76
C ASN A 414 -15.30 -6.37 7.82
N THR A 415 -15.71 -5.88 8.97
CA THR A 415 -15.68 -4.46 9.28
C THR A 415 -14.69 -4.21 10.41
N LEU A 416 -13.60 -3.52 10.11
CA LEU A 416 -12.50 -3.29 11.03
C LEU A 416 -12.34 -1.80 11.30
N TYR A 417 -12.35 -1.44 12.55
CA TYR A 417 -12.17 -0.07 13.02
C TYR A 417 -11.06 -0.01 14.07
N ALA A 418 -10.01 0.74 13.79
CA ALA A 418 -9.01 1.07 14.80
C ALA A 418 -8.97 2.60 14.94
N ASP A 419 -9.27 3.08 16.13
CA ASP A 419 -9.39 4.51 16.42
C ASP A 419 -8.56 4.89 17.64
N ALA A 420 -7.74 5.93 17.51
CA ALA A 420 -6.96 6.43 18.62
C ALA A 420 -7.04 7.97 18.69
N THR A 421 -7.40 8.48 19.86
CA THR A 421 -7.46 9.90 20.12
C THR A 421 -6.65 10.24 21.38
N GLY A 422 -5.61 11.07 21.25
CA GLY A 422 -4.76 11.37 22.41
C GLY A 422 -3.75 12.48 22.18
N ALA A 423 -2.97 12.77 23.21
CA ALA A 423 -1.92 13.79 23.16
C ALA A 423 -0.49 13.20 23.07
N GLY A 424 -0.33 11.88 23.15
CA GLY A 424 0.95 11.17 23.05
C GLY A 424 1.28 10.65 21.64
N HIS A 425 2.18 9.69 21.56
CA HIS A 425 2.48 8.97 20.34
C HIS A 425 1.35 7.98 20.03
N ILE A 426 0.87 8.00 18.79
CA ILE A 426 -0.31 7.23 18.40
C ILE A 426 0.04 6.27 17.25
N GLY A 427 -0.23 4.99 17.46
CA GLY A 427 -0.14 3.96 16.42
C GLY A 427 -1.46 3.26 16.22
N THR A 428 -2.07 3.35 15.04
CA THR A 428 -3.31 2.66 14.71
C THR A 428 -3.14 1.73 13.52
N VAL A 429 -3.65 0.51 13.68
CA VAL A 429 -3.60 -0.52 12.63
C VAL A 429 -4.96 -1.17 12.47
N ALA A 430 -5.53 -1.09 11.29
CA ALA A 430 -6.69 -1.90 10.91
C ALA A 430 -6.30 -2.81 9.74
N SER A 431 -6.44 -4.12 9.89
CA SER A 431 -5.99 -5.08 8.88
C SER A 431 -6.95 -6.24 8.67
N ALA A 432 -7.43 -6.41 7.46
CA ALA A 432 -8.12 -7.59 6.98
C ALA A 432 -7.25 -8.31 5.93
N LEU A 433 -6.74 -9.50 6.23
CA LEU A 433 -5.75 -10.13 5.36
C LEU A 433 -6.36 -11.07 4.32
N PHE A 434 -7.45 -11.75 4.63
CA PHE A 434 -8.10 -12.69 3.71
C PHE A 434 -9.63 -12.53 3.79
N GLY A 435 -10.26 -12.25 2.68
CA GLY A 435 -11.71 -12.11 2.59
C GLY A 435 -12.10 -11.00 1.60
N ASP A 436 -13.32 -11.07 1.09
CA ASP A 436 -13.85 -10.08 0.17
C ASP A 436 -14.86 -9.16 0.87
N ASN A 437 -15.11 -8.00 0.29
CA ASN A 437 -16.06 -7.00 0.79
C ASN A 437 -15.73 -6.45 2.18
N ASN A 438 -14.45 -6.29 2.49
CA ASN A 438 -14.04 -5.77 3.79
C ASN A 438 -14.13 -4.23 3.87
N GLY A 439 -14.62 -3.74 4.97
CA GLY A 439 -14.47 -2.34 5.38
C GLY A 439 -13.34 -2.21 6.40
N VAL A 440 -12.27 -1.50 6.06
CA VAL A 440 -11.10 -1.37 6.93
C VAL A 440 -10.79 0.11 7.14
N LYS A 441 -10.90 0.57 8.37
CA LYS A 441 -10.61 1.97 8.69
C LYS A 441 -9.71 2.09 9.93
N ALA A 442 -8.63 2.84 9.79
CA ALA A 442 -7.76 3.25 10.88
C ALA A 442 -7.75 4.78 10.98
N THR A 443 -8.07 5.32 12.16
CA THR A 443 -8.07 6.76 12.40
C THR A 443 -7.24 7.13 13.61
N SER A 444 -6.50 8.23 13.50
CA SER A 444 -5.71 8.77 14.60
C SER A 444 -5.88 10.28 14.72
N PHE A 445 -6.10 10.74 15.93
CA PHE A 445 -6.11 12.16 16.26
C PHE A 445 -5.17 12.44 17.45
N GLY A 446 -4.14 13.28 17.24
CA GLY A 446 -3.17 13.53 18.31
C GLY A 446 -2.26 14.73 18.11
N LEU A 447 -1.38 14.96 19.11
CA LEU A 447 -0.47 16.12 19.09
C LEU A 447 0.98 15.72 18.76
N ASN A 448 1.39 14.47 18.95
CA ASN A 448 2.75 14.00 18.69
C ASN A 448 2.80 13.08 17.46
N ASN A 449 3.81 12.25 17.35
CA ASN A 449 4.01 11.36 16.21
C ASN A 449 2.85 10.36 16.03
N ILE A 450 2.30 10.33 14.86
CA ILE A 450 1.14 9.51 14.52
C ILE A 450 1.49 8.56 13.38
N ALA A 451 1.22 7.27 13.59
CA ALA A 451 1.32 6.25 12.55
C ALA A 451 -0.03 5.54 12.38
N THR A 452 -0.58 5.57 11.19
CA THR A 452 -1.91 5.00 10.90
C THR A 452 -1.83 4.07 9.69
N VAL A 453 -2.28 2.83 9.86
CA VAL A 453 -2.21 1.81 8.81
C VAL A 453 -3.58 1.13 8.62
N ALA A 454 -4.07 1.13 7.41
CA ALA A 454 -5.24 0.35 7.00
C ALA A 454 -4.86 -0.61 5.88
N THR A 455 -5.14 -1.91 6.04
CA THR A 455 -4.80 -2.93 5.04
C THR A 455 -5.96 -3.87 4.78
N ALA A 456 -6.29 -4.10 3.53
CA ALA A 456 -7.28 -5.10 3.15
C ALA A 456 -6.75 -6.05 2.08
N GLY A 457 -6.98 -7.36 2.28
CA GLY A 457 -6.74 -8.40 1.27
C GLY A 457 -8.08 -8.97 0.80
N GLY A 458 -8.22 -9.19 -0.51
CA GLY A 458 -9.46 -9.66 -1.13
C GLY A 458 -10.09 -8.63 -2.07
N SER A 459 -11.12 -9.05 -2.79
CA SER A 459 -11.75 -8.18 -3.81
C SER A 459 -13.06 -7.55 -3.30
N GLY A 460 -13.45 -6.45 -3.91
CA GLY A 460 -14.69 -5.77 -3.58
C GLY A 460 -14.72 -5.13 -2.19
N ASN A 461 -13.58 -4.79 -1.61
CA ASN A 461 -13.54 -4.15 -0.30
C ASN A 461 -14.22 -2.77 -0.36
N THR A 462 -15.13 -2.52 0.57
CA THR A 462 -15.97 -1.32 0.53
C THR A 462 -15.20 -0.04 0.84
N THR A 463 -14.26 -0.12 1.77
CA THR A 463 -13.43 1.02 2.16
C THR A 463 -12.13 0.53 2.78
N VAL A 464 -11.00 1.05 2.32
CA VAL A 464 -9.71 0.88 2.97
C VAL A 464 -9.15 2.27 3.25
N ALA A 465 -9.35 2.76 4.47
CA ALA A 465 -9.03 4.13 4.82
C ALA A 465 -8.09 4.23 6.02
N ALA A 466 -7.01 4.96 5.85
CA ALA A 466 -6.13 5.36 6.93
C ALA A 466 -6.15 6.90 7.02
N GLU A 467 -6.56 7.43 8.17
CA GLU A 467 -6.75 8.86 8.38
C GLU A 467 -6.02 9.31 9.64
N ALA A 468 -5.24 10.37 9.54
CA ALA A 468 -4.59 10.92 10.70
C ALA A 468 -4.66 12.46 10.75
N SER A 469 -4.85 12.99 11.95
CA SER A 469 -4.80 14.43 12.20
C SER A 469 -3.91 14.73 13.40
N GLY A 470 -2.90 15.60 13.21
CA GLY A 470 -1.95 15.86 14.29
C GLY A 470 -1.07 17.09 14.07
N ALA A 471 -0.29 17.43 15.09
CA ALA A 471 0.55 18.62 15.07
C ALA A 471 2.05 18.35 14.88
N GLU A 472 2.51 17.10 14.91
CA GLU A 472 3.91 16.74 14.66
C GLU A 472 4.02 15.76 13.47
N ASN A 473 4.94 14.83 13.49
CA ASN A 473 5.16 13.91 12.38
C ASN A 473 4.00 12.92 12.22
N VAL A 474 3.42 12.87 11.05
CA VAL A 474 2.28 11.98 10.77
C VAL A 474 2.59 11.09 9.57
N ALA A 475 2.48 9.79 9.76
CA ALA A 475 2.64 8.79 8.71
C ALA A 475 1.36 7.97 8.55
N VAL A 476 0.85 7.87 7.33
CA VAL A 476 -0.41 7.18 7.03
C VAL A 476 -0.24 6.24 5.84
N LEU A 477 -0.67 5.01 6.00
CA LEU A 477 -0.57 3.98 4.96
C LEU A 477 -1.93 3.28 4.77
N ALA A 478 -2.46 3.32 3.57
CA ALA A 478 -3.62 2.53 3.16
C ALA A 478 -3.23 1.55 2.05
N THR A 479 -3.54 0.26 2.21
CA THR A 479 -3.17 -0.77 1.24
C THR A 479 -4.31 -1.73 0.97
N ALA A 480 -4.59 -2.01 -0.30
CA ALA A 480 -5.57 -3.00 -0.72
C ALA A 480 -4.98 -4.00 -1.70
N PHE A 481 -5.31 -5.27 -1.52
CA PHE A 481 -4.99 -6.35 -2.45
C PHE A 481 -6.30 -6.92 -3.00
N GLY A 482 -6.44 -6.96 -4.32
CA GLY A 482 -7.63 -7.46 -5.00
C GLY A 482 -8.28 -6.44 -5.92
N ASN A 483 -9.33 -6.85 -6.63
CA ASN A 483 -10.01 -6.03 -7.61
C ASN A 483 -11.24 -5.32 -7.04
N ASN A 484 -11.67 -4.26 -7.73
CA ASN A 484 -12.91 -3.55 -7.41
C ASN A 484 -12.96 -3.00 -5.98
N ASN A 485 -11.85 -2.45 -5.51
CA ASN A 485 -11.85 -1.70 -4.26
C ASN A 485 -12.18 -0.23 -4.55
N PRO A 486 -13.39 0.23 -4.28
CA PRO A 486 -13.83 1.55 -4.72
C PRO A 486 -13.12 2.70 -4.02
N THR A 487 -12.55 2.45 -2.84
CA THR A 487 -11.91 3.51 -2.07
C THR A 487 -10.73 2.98 -1.27
N VAL A 488 -9.51 3.36 -1.66
CA VAL A 488 -8.28 3.14 -0.91
C VAL A 488 -7.68 4.51 -0.61
N THR A 489 -7.85 4.99 0.62
CA THR A 489 -7.46 6.36 0.97
C THR A 489 -6.49 6.43 2.13
N ALA A 490 -5.47 7.26 1.96
CA ALA A 490 -4.58 7.67 3.03
C ALA A 490 -4.64 9.20 3.15
N ASN A 491 -5.17 9.71 4.27
CA ASN A 491 -5.39 11.12 4.47
C ASN A 491 -4.65 11.64 5.70
N VAL A 492 -3.97 12.75 5.56
CA VAL A 492 -3.32 13.43 6.68
C VAL A 492 -3.70 14.91 6.72
N LEU A 493 -4.03 15.36 7.92
CA LEU A 493 -4.17 16.77 8.24
C LEU A 493 -3.24 17.13 9.41
N GLY A 494 -2.29 18.06 9.23
CA GLY A 494 -1.36 18.34 10.31
C GLY A 494 -0.45 19.54 10.11
N ALA A 495 0.45 19.74 11.07
CA ALA A 495 1.36 20.88 11.06
C ALA A 495 2.87 20.52 10.98
N GLY A 496 3.24 19.28 11.17
CA GLY A 496 4.63 18.80 11.09
C GLY A 496 4.96 18.11 9.77
N ASN A 497 5.94 17.22 9.77
CA ASN A 497 6.27 16.40 8.61
C ASN A 497 5.18 15.35 8.35
N LEU A 498 4.62 15.38 7.17
CA LEU A 498 3.45 14.57 6.81
C LEU A 498 3.79 13.61 5.67
N ALA A 499 3.56 12.32 5.89
CA ALA A 499 3.78 11.30 4.88
C ALA A 499 2.54 10.43 4.69
N THR A 500 2.09 10.27 3.47
CA THR A 500 0.97 9.40 3.13
C THR A 500 1.32 8.44 2.01
N ALA A 501 0.88 7.20 2.15
CA ALA A 501 0.95 6.24 1.06
C ALA A 501 -0.37 5.50 0.91
N ALA A 502 -0.89 5.48 -0.29
CA ALA A 502 -2.05 4.67 -0.65
C ALA A 502 -1.65 3.70 -1.78
N THR A 503 -1.90 2.42 -1.61
CA THR A 503 -1.47 1.39 -2.56
C THR A 503 -2.60 0.40 -2.83
N ALA A 504 -2.84 0.07 -4.09
CA ALA A 504 -3.72 -1.04 -4.44
C ALA A 504 -3.10 -1.93 -5.51
N LEU A 505 -3.24 -3.25 -5.33
CA LEU A 505 -2.85 -4.25 -6.32
C LEU A 505 -4.11 -4.99 -6.78
N GLY A 506 -4.45 -4.83 -8.06
CA GLY A 506 -5.66 -5.36 -8.67
C GLY A 506 -6.29 -4.34 -9.61
N ASN A 507 -7.40 -4.70 -10.26
CA ASN A 507 -8.08 -3.85 -11.23
C ASN A 507 -9.26 -3.07 -10.62
N ASN A 508 -9.66 -1.98 -11.26
CA ASN A 508 -10.81 -1.16 -10.88
C ASN A 508 -10.75 -0.62 -9.45
N ASN A 509 -9.59 -0.15 -9.03
CA ASN A 509 -9.41 0.45 -7.70
C ASN A 509 -9.31 1.98 -7.80
N THR A 510 -9.85 2.68 -6.82
CA THR A 510 -9.63 4.13 -6.66
C THR A 510 -8.70 4.38 -5.48
N ILE A 511 -7.53 4.94 -5.76
CA ILE A 511 -6.46 5.11 -4.78
C ILE A 511 -6.18 6.60 -4.61
N ASN A 512 -6.27 7.10 -3.38
CA ASN A 512 -5.99 8.48 -3.05
C ASN A 512 -5.08 8.61 -1.83
N ALA A 513 -3.98 9.33 -2.00
CA ALA A 513 -3.13 9.76 -0.91
C ALA A 513 -3.18 11.28 -0.82
N ASN A 514 -3.70 11.82 0.28
CA ASN A 514 -3.93 13.24 0.44
C ASN A 514 -3.29 13.78 1.72
N VAL A 515 -2.61 14.89 1.60
CA VAL A 515 -2.02 15.60 2.74
C VAL A 515 -2.37 17.08 2.70
N VAL A 516 -2.79 17.59 3.85
CA VAL A 516 -2.94 19.03 4.07
C VAL A 516 -2.11 19.44 5.30
N GLY A 517 -1.14 20.33 5.11
CA GLY A 517 -0.23 20.65 6.22
C GLY A 517 0.60 21.91 6.11
N LEU A 518 1.48 22.13 7.11
CA LEU A 518 2.27 23.34 7.21
C LEU A 518 3.78 23.15 7.00
N GLU A 519 4.31 21.93 7.05
CA GLU A 519 5.75 21.65 6.85
C GLU A 519 5.99 20.72 5.65
N ASN A 520 6.91 19.78 5.76
CA ASN A 520 7.25 18.88 4.65
C ASN A 520 6.14 17.85 4.39
N ILE A 521 5.75 17.75 3.16
CA ILE A 521 4.64 16.89 2.73
C ILE A 521 5.15 15.88 1.69
N ALA A 522 4.90 14.60 1.93
CA ALA A 522 5.17 13.56 0.98
C ALA A 522 3.93 12.68 0.79
N THR A 523 3.46 12.57 -0.45
CA THR A 523 2.33 11.70 -0.78
C THR A 523 2.71 10.71 -1.87
N VAL A 524 2.33 9.45 -1.67
CA VAL A 524 2.56 8.38 -2.65
C VAL A 524 1.26 7.62 -2.89
N ALA A 525 0.81 7.59 -4.10
CA ALA A 525 -0.32 6.75 -4.52
C ALA A 525 0.16 5.77 -5.59
N THR A 526 -0.10 4.48 -5.41
CA THR A 526 0.38 3.44 -6.33
C THR A 526 -0.70 2.42 -6.64
N ALA A 527 -0.88 2.11 -7.90
CA ALA A 527 -1.76 1.03 -8.34
C ALA A 527 -1.04 0.02 -9.23
N GLY A 528 -1.37 -1.25 -9.04
CA GLY A 528 -0.99 -2.33 -9.97
C GLY A 528 -2.24 -3.00 -10.51
N GLY A 529 -2.42 -3.04 -11.83
CA GLY A 529 -3.61 -3.57 -12.51
C GLY A 529 -4.25 -2.55 -13.45
N ASN A 530 -5.34 -2.94 -14.10
CA ASN A 530 -6.01 -2.09 -15.09
C ASN A 530 -7.18 -1.29 -14.50
N ASP A 531 -7.60 -0.25 -15.19
CA ASP A 531 -8.78 0.55 -14.87
C ASP A 531 -8.76 1.19 -13.47
N ASN A 532 -7.58 1.54 -12.97
CA ASN A 532 -7.44 2.16 -11.66
C ASN A 532 -7.40 3.69 -11.75
N GLY A 533 -8.00 4.36 -10.77
CA GLY A 533 -7.80 5.78 -10.51
C GLY A 533 -6.73 5.98 -9.43
N VAL A 534 -5.69 6.79 -9.68
CA VAL A 534 -4.57 6.97 -8.78
C VAL A 534 -4.30 8.45 -8.54
N GLY A 535 -4.52 8.93 -7.34
CA GLY A 535 -4.31 10.33 -6.97
C GLY A 535 -3.36 10.51 -5.79
N ALA A 536 -2.36 11.38 -5.92
CA ALA A 536 -1.50 11.84 -4.85
C ALA A 536 -1.61 13.36 -4.76
N SER A 537 -2.12 13.90 -3.66
CA SER A 537 -2.39 15.32 -3.52
C SER A 537 -1.78 15.88 -2.23
N GLY A 538 -1.04 16.97 -2.35
CA GLY A 538 -0.46 17.67 -1.22
C GLY A 538 -0.78 19.16 -1.25
N VAL A 539 -1.35 19.69 -0.16
CA VAL A 539 -1.62 21.11 0.03
C VAL A 539 -0.91 21.60 1.28
N GLY A 540 -0.06 22.62 1.15
CA GLY A 540 0.66 23.09 2.32
C GLY A 540 1.26 24.49 2.23
N VAL A 541 1.68 24.99 3.37
CA VAL A 541 2.37 26.28 3.53
C VAL A 541 3.68 26.06 4.26
N GLY A 542 4.80 26.42 3.65
CA GLY A 542 6.13 26.13 4.18
C GLY A 542 6.62 24.73 3.83
N GLY A 543 7.90 24.46 4.02
CA GLY A 543 8.51 23.17 3.75
C GLY A 543 8.51 22.71 2.28
N ASN A 544 8.80 21.46 2.07
CA ASN A 544 8.85 20.82 0.75
C ASN A 544 7.63 19.91 0.52
N ILE A 545 7.02 20.01 -0.65
CA ILE A 545 5.88 19.15 -1.02
C ILE A 545 6.32 18.21 -2.14
N GLY A 546 6.26 16.90 -1.89
CA GLY A 546 6.59 15.88 -2.86
C GLY A 546 5.41 14.90 -3.05
N ASN A 547 4.86 14.81 -4.23
CA ASN A 547 3.74 13.93 -4.54
C ASN A 547 4.10 12.96 -5.67
N ILE A 548 3.80 11.68 -5.48
CA ILE A 548 4.08 10.63 -6.46
C ILE A 548 2.80 9.83 -6.70
N ALA A 549 2.36 9.78 -7.94
CA ALA A 549 1.29 8.88 -8.37
C ALA A 549 1.83 7.90 -9.41
N THR A 550 1.65 6.61 -9.22
CA THR A 550 2.15 5.58 -10.13
C THR A 550 1.09 4.52 -10.42
N ALA A 551 0.90 4.20 -11.68
CA ALA A 551 0.02 3.11 -12.10
C ALA A 551 0.75 2.12 -13.00
N PHE A 552 0.53 0.83 -12.77
CA PHE A 552 0.97 -0.27 -13.62
C PHE A 552 -0.25 -0.96 -14.19
N GLY A 553 -0.40 -0.97 -15.51
CA GLY A 553 -1.55 -1.56 -16.21
C GLY A 553 -2.19 -0.60 -17.21
N ASN A 554 -3.21 -1.07 -17.91
CA ASN A 554 -3.87 -0.31 -18.98
C ASN A 554 -5.11 0.43 -18.48
N SER A 555 -5.53 1.42 -19.24
CA SER A 555 -6.80 2.13 -19.06
C SER A 555 -6.98 2.73 -17.66
N ASN A 556 -5.89 3.13 -17.01
CA ASN A 556 -6.01 3.80 -15.73
C ASN A 556 -6.56 5.22 -15.97
N SER A 557 -7.74 5.46 -15.47
CA SER A 557 -8.55 6.62 -15.84
C SER A 557 -7.94 7.96 -15.39
N GLN A 558 -7.21 7.92 -14.31
CA GLN A 558 -6.54 9.11 -13.79
C GLN A 558 -5.33 8.69 -12.95
N VAL A 559 -4.15 9.11 -13.36
CA VAL A 559 -2.91 8.99 -12.58
C VAL A 559 -2.44 10.41 -12.31
N SER A 560 -2.79 10.95 -11.16
CA SER A 560 -2.53 12.36 -10.86
C SER A 560 -1.63 12.57 -9.65
N ALA A 561 -0.67 13.46 -9.78
CA ALA A 561 0.13 13.96 -8.69
C ALA A 561 -0.01 15.49 -8.63
N ASP A 562 -0.62 16.00 -7.56
CA ASP A 562 -0.98 17.42 -7.44
C ASP A 562 -0.36 18.04 -6.18
N ALA A 563 0.38 19.14 -6.34
CA ALA A 563 0.94 19.88 -5.23
C ALA A 563 0.47 21.34 -5.27
N SER A 564 0.01 21.84 -4.13
CA SER A 564 -0.39 23.25 -3.99
C SER A 564 0.16 23.82 -2.69
N GLY A 565 0.84 24.97 -2.76
CA GLY A 565 1.38 25.56 -1.54
C GLY A 565 2.16 26.87 -1.71
N ALA A 566 2.46 27.49 -0.61
CA ALA A 566 3.26 28.71 -0.53
C ALA A 566 4.55 28.44 0.27
N GLY A 567 5.67 28.40 -0.39
CA GLY A 567 7.00 28.19 0.19
C GLY A 567 7.62 26.85 -0.15
N GLY A 568 8.92 26.71 0.07
CA GLY A 568 9.70 25.51 -0.18
C GLY A 568 9.78 25.06 -1.64
N ASN A 569 10.06 23.79 -1.84
CA ASN A 569 10.13 23.15 -3.14
C ASN A 569 8.91 22.27 -3.38
N LEU A 570 8.30 22.38 -4.54
CA LEU A 570 7.15 21.61 -4.96
C LEU A 570 7.60 20.57 -6.03
N GLY A 571 7.44 19.31 -5.74
CA GLY A 571 7.78 18.25 -6.69
C GLY A 571 6.61 17.30 -6.88
N THR A 572 6.18 17.09 -8.12
CA THR A 572 5.15 16.12 -8.46
C THR A 572 5.62 15.14 -9.53
N VAL A 573 5.37 13.87 -9.33
CA VAL A 573 5.69 12.83 -10.29
C VAL A 573 4.45 11.97 -10.52
N ALA A 574 3.95 11.96 -11.73
CA ALA A 574 2.90 11.04 -12.15
C ALA A 574 3.46 10.09 -13.21
N THR A 575 3.34 8.79 -13.02
CA THR A 575 3.89 7.80 -13.94
C THR A 575 2.90 6.67 -14.21
N ALA A 576 2.74 6.29 -15.45
CA ALA A 576 1.97 5.12 -15.83
C ALA A 576 2.76 4.17 -16.74
N PHE A 577 2.54 2.88 -16.55
CA PHE A 577 3.05 1.80 -17.40
C PHE A 577 1.85 1.07 -18.02
N GLY A 578 1.77 1.01 -19.34
CA GLY A 578 0.64 0.39 -20.05
C GLY A 578 -0.14 1.37 -20.90
N ASN A 579 -1.14 0.89 -21.66
CA ASN A 579 -1.85 1.68 -22.68
C ASN A 579 -3.07 2.43 -22.12
N GLU A 580 -3.51 3.45 -22.84
CA GLU A 580 -4.75 4.18 -22.58
C GLU A 580 -4.82 4.83 -21.19
N ASN A 581 -3.70 5.29 -20.67
CA ASN A 581 -3.64 5.95 -19.37
C ASN A 581 -3.73 7.49 -19.51
N ASN A 582 -4.38 8.12 -18.55
CA ASN A 582 -4.37 9.57 -18.40
C ASN A 582 -3.45 9.95 -17.22
N VAL A 583 -2.34 10.63 -17.51
CA VAL A 583 -1.27 10.89 -16.55
C VAL A 583 -1.06 12.38 -16.36
N THR A 584 -1.28 12.88 -15.17
CA THR A 584 -1.20 14.32 -14.87
C THR A 584 -0.32 14.62 -13.67
N ALA A 585 0.65 15.50 -13.83
CA ALA A 585 1.40 16.08 -12.72
C ALA A 585 1.20 17.58 -12.69
N SER A 586 0.66 18.13 -11.60
CA SER A 586 0.41 19.55 -11.47
C SER A 586 0.98 20.15 -10.20
N ALA A 587 1.58 21.34 -10.30
CA ALA A 587 2.02 22.08 -9.13
C ALA A 587 1.67 23.56 -9.21
N PHE A 588 1.14 24.07 -8.10
CA PHE A 588 0.80 25.47 -7.93
C PHE A 588 1.47 26.02 -6.66
N GLY A 589 2.39 26.99 -6.80
CA GLY A 589 3.08 27.48 -5.60
C GLY A 589 4.01 28.67 -5.78
N ALA A 590 4.66 29.05 -4.69
CA ALA A 590 5.57 30.21 -4.66
C ALA A 590 7.06 29.81 -4.63
N GLY A 591 7.41 28.56 -4.42
CA GLY A 591 8.79 28.07 -4.40
C GLY A 591 9.28 27.49 -5.74
N ASN A 592 10.37 26.73 -5.68
CA ASN A 592 10.86 26.01 -6.84
C ASN A 592 9.91 24.85 -7.18
N ILE A 593 9.53 24.73 -8.44
CA ILE A 593 8.54 23.75 -8.87
C ILE A 593 9.17 22.77 -9.85
N GLY A 594 9.07 21.49 -9.55
CA GLY A 594 9.50 20.41 -10.45
C GLY A 594 8.38 19.40 -10.67
N ASN A 595 7.87 19.30 -11.89
CA ASN A 595 6.81 18.38 -12.26
C ASN A 595 7.25 17.39 -13.32
N VAL A 596 6.95 16.12 -13.12
CA VAL A 596 7.24 15.07 -14.09
C VAL A 596 6.00 14.23 -14.32
N SER A 597 5.57 14.14 -15.57
CA SER A 597 4.50 13.25 -15.99
C SER A 597 5.03 12.28 -17.05
N SER A 598 4.89 10.99 -16.85
CA SER A 598 5.49 9.99 -17.73
C SER A 598 4.56 8.81 -18.01
N ALA A 599 4.47 8.40 -19.27
CA ALA A 599 3.88 7.14 -19.66
C ALA A 599 4.92 6.30 -20.41
N LEU A 600 5.22 5.12 -19.88
CA LEU A 600 6.31 4.30 -20.38
C LEU A 600 5.80 2.99 -20.99
N PHE A 601 6.33 2.63 -22.17
CA PHE A 601 5.97 1.41 -22.89
C PHE A 601 4.47 1.31 -23.19
N SER A 602 3.89 2.35 -23.79
CA SER A 602 2.44 2.51 -23.76
C SER A 602 1.90 3.35 -24.89
N ASN A 603 0.73 2.96 -25.44
CA ASN A 603 0.07 3.63 -26.55
C ASN A 603 -1.22 4.33 -26.09
N ASN A 604 -1.67 5.31 -26.86
CA ASN A 604 -2.92 6.03 -26.65
C ASN A 604 -3.01 6.74 -25.29
N ASN A 605 -1.91 7.24 -24.75
CA ASN A 605 -1.92 7.92 -23.45
C ASN A 605 -2.04 9.44 -23.60
N THR A 606 -2.67 10.04 -22.61
CA THR A 606 -2.64 11.49 -22.43
C THR A 606 -1.74 11.82 -21.24
N ILE A 607 -0.65 12.53 -21.48
CA ILE A 607 0.37 12.86 -20.50
C ILE A 607 0.42 14.38 -20.37
N SER A 608 0.16 14.91 -19.19
CA SER A 608 0.21 16.34 -18.91
C SER A 608 1.03 16.66 -17.67
N ALA A 609 1.99 17.53 -17.83
CA ALA A 609 2.72 18.13 -16.71
C ALA A 609 2.48 19.63 -16.73
N SER A 610 1.94 20.19 -15.64
CA SER A 610 1.65 21.61 -15.58
C SER A 610 2.18 22.27 -14.31
N SER A 611 2.72 23.49 -14.43
CA SER A 611 3.24 24.28 -13.32
C SER A 611 2.77 25.72 -13.37
N ILE A 612 2.41 26.25 -12.21
CA ILE A 612 2.19 27.69 -12.03
C ILE A 612 2.93 28.14 -10.77
N GLY A 613 3.87 29.07 -10.89
CA GLY A 613 4.68 29.49 -9.73
C GLY A 613 5.45 30.79 -9.87
N VAL A 614 6.22 31.11 -8.85
CA VAL A 614 6.91 32.41 -8.73
C VAL A 614 8.44 32.29 -8.82
N GLU A 615 9.05 31.12 -8.55
CA GLU A 615 10.51 30.92 -8.64
C GLU A 615 10.90 30.05 -9.84
N ASN A 616 11.92 29.21 -9.73
CA ASN A 616 12.36 28.34 -10.82
C ASN A 616 11.36 27.20 -11.07
N ILE A 617 10.98 27.04 -12.30
CA ILE A 617 9.96 26.06 -12.69
C ILE A 617 10.52 25.08 -13.72
N GLY A 618 10.47 23.79 -13.39
CA GLY A 618 10.83 22.71 -14.28
C GLY A 618 9.62 21.80 -14.52
N THR A 619 9.21 21.62 -15.77
CA THR A 619 8.07 20.78 -16.15
C THR A 619 8.50 19.78 -17.21
N VAL A 620 8.31 18.51 -16.96
CA VAL A 620 8.70 17.42 -17.88
C VAL A 620 7.52 16.50 -18.15
N ALA A 621 7.19 16.30 -19.39
CA ALA A 621 6.23 15.28 -19.83
C ALA A 621 6.90 14.31 -20.81
N THR A 622 6.79 13.01 -20.58
CA THR A 622 7.49 12.00 -21.41
C THR A 622 6.61 10.80 -21.72
N SER A 623 6.67 10.33 -22.97
CA SER A 623 6.04 9.06 -23.36
C SER A 623 6.98 8.16 -24.16
N ILE A 624 6.67 6.86 -24.18
CA ILE A 624 7.27 5.86 -25.05
C ILE A 624 6.13 5.02 -25.65
N GLY A 625 5.93 5.08 -26.97
CA GLY A 625 4.88 4.34 -27.70
C GLY A 625 4.11 5.19 -28.71
N ASP A 626 3.02 4.63 -29.29
CA ASP A 626 2.25 5.23 -30.37
C ASP A 626 1.02 6.04 -29.87
N ASN A 627 0.59 6.99 -30.67
CA ASN A 627 -0.65 7.76 -30.47
C ASN A 627 -0.74 8.46 -29.12
N ASN A 628 0.37 8.88 -28.55
CA ASN A 628 0.37 9.56 -27.27
C ASN A 628 0.25 11.08 -27.43
N THR A 629 -0.52 11.72 -26.55
CA THR A 629 -0.55 13.17 -26.41
C THR A 629 0.29 13.57 -25.21
N VAL A 630 1.38 14.30 -25.42
CA VAL A 630 2.36 14.67 -24.40
C VAL A 630 2.41 16.19 -24.28
N SER A 631 1.97 16.73 -23.16
CA SER A 631 1.95 18.16 -22.91
C SER A 631 2.72 18.53 -21.66
N ALA A 632 3.67 19.42 -21.81
CA ALA A 632 4.33 20.07 -20.69
C ALA A 632 4.02 21.58 -20.73
N THR A 633 3.39 22.13 -19.69
CA THR A 633 2.91 23.50 -19.69
C THR A 633 3.34 24.22 -18.42
N ASN A 634 4.02 25.33 -18.59
CA ASN A 634 4.23 26.28 -17.51
C ASN A 634 3.30 27.50 -17.73
N GLY A 635 2.36 27.71 -16.81
CA GLY A 635 1.47 28.85 -16.82
C GLY A 635 2.20 30.15 -16.43
N LEU A 636 1.59 31.01 -15.65
CA LEU A 636 2.21 32.24 -15.16
C LEU A 636 3.39 31.99 -14.21
N GLY A 637 4.60 32.37 -14.60
CA GLY A 637 5.79 32.35 -13.74
C GLY A 637 6.36 33.76 -13.60
N LEU A 638 6.44 34.28 -12.38
CA LEU A 638 6.98 35.62 -12.12
C LEU A 638 8.46 35.61 -11.71
N GLY A 639 9.10 34.47 -11.64
CA GLY A 639 10.46 34.34 -11.12
C GLY A 639 11.50 33.88 -12.13
N GLY A 640 12.61 33.40 -11.63
CA GLY A 640 13.85 33.03 -12.31
C GLY A 640 13.76 32.24 -13.60
N ASN A 641 14.25 31.01 -13.60
CA ASN A 641 14.37 30.20 -14.83
C ASN A 641 13.15 29.26 -15.00
N ILE A 642 12.60 29.22 -16.19
CA ILE A 642 11.49 28.34 -16.54
C ILE A 642 11.94 27.36 -17.62
N ALA A 643 11.85 26.08 -17.36
CA ALA A 643 12.17 25.03 -18.29
C ALA A 643 10.98 24.08 -18.49
N THR A 644 10.57 23.90 -19.73
CA THR A 644 9.48 23.00 -20.11
C THR A 644 10.00 21.98 -21.12
N VAL A 645 9.84 20.70 -20.83
CA VAL A 645 10.31 19.63 -21.72
C VAL A 645 9.17 18.65 -21.97
N ALA A 646 8.83 18.46 -23.22
CA ALA A 646 7.90 17.41 -23.63
C ALA A 646 8.63 16.46 -24.60
N THR A 647 8.57 15.16 -24.37
CA THR A 647 9.32 14.17 -25.12
C THR A 647 8.47 12.94 -25.46
N ALA A 648 8.50 12.51 -26.71
CA ALA A 648 8.05 11.19 -27.10
C ALA A 648 9.21 10.38 -27.68
N LEU A 649 9.40 9.17 -27.18
CA LEU A 649 10.42 8.23 -27.64
C LEU A 649 9.77 7.08 -28.39
N GLY A 650 10.00 7.01 -29.68
CA GLY A 650 9.41 5.98 -30.54
C GLY A 650 7.92 6.17 -30.80
N GLY A 651 7.40 5.42 -31.76
CA GLY A 651 5.98 5.37 -32.06
C GLY A 651 5.48 6.34 -33.13
N GLN A 652 4.25 6.07 -33.61
CA GLN A 652 3.57 6.85 -34.63
C GLN A 652 2.48 7.75 -34.06
N ASN A 653 2.16 8.81 -34.76
CA ASN A 653 1.04 9.70 -34.47
C ASN A 653 1.09 10.34 -33.06
N ASN A 654 2.25 10.58 -32.51
CA ASN A 654 2.37 11.26 -31.23
C ASN A 654 2.26 12.78 -31.38
N THR A 655 1.54 13.42 -30.48
CA THR A 655 1.48 14.89 -30.39
C THR A 655 2.23 15.33 -29.14
N VAL A 656 3.29 16.11 -29.32
CA VAL A 656 4.19 16.55 -28.26
C VAL A 656 4.22 18.06 -28.19
N SER A 657 3.81 18.63 -27.06
CA SER A 657 3.76 20.08 -26.87
C SER A 657 4.51 20.51 -25.61
N ALA A 658 5.41 21.45 -25.74
CA ALA A 658 6.05 22.14 -24.63
C ALA A 658 5.67 23.63 -24.71
N GLU A 659 4.92 24.10 -23.72
CA GLU A 659 4.44 25.48 -23.66
C GLU A 659 4.93 26.22 -22.42
N THR A 660 5.46 27.39 -22.57
CA THR A 660 5.84 28.25 -21.48
C THR A 660 5.09 29.58 -21.55
N GLY A 661 4.33 29.88 -20.50
CA GLY A 661 3.56 31.12 -20.38
C GLY A 661 4.42 32.32 -19.95
N THR A 662 3.77 33.45 -19.73
CA THR A 662 4.39 34.78 -19.53
C THR A 662 5.07 34.92 -18.17
N GLY A 663 6.21 35.63 -18.10
CA GLY A 663 6.72 36.31 -16.90
C GLY A 663 8.07 35.86 -16.33
N GLY A 664 8.83 34.95 -16.94
CA GLY A 664 10.14 34.52 -16.43
C GLY A 664 11.34 35.32 -17.00
N ALA A 665 12.47 35.29 -16.28
CA ALA A 665 13.70 35.94 -16.73
C ALA A 665 14.40 35.15 -17.87
N ASN A 666 14.46 33.82 -17.76
CA ASN A 666 14.97 32.92 -18.81
C ASN A 666 13.94 31.80 -19.04
N ILE A 667 13.60 31.59 -20.28
CA ILE A 667 12.53 30.65 -20.65
C ILE A 667 13.10 29.65 -21.68
N ALA A 668 12.96 28.38 -21.42
CA ALA A 668 13.31 27.30 -22.33
C ALA A 668 12.14 26.33 -22.51
N SER A 669 11.68 26.14 -23.75
CA SER A 669 10.71 25.11 -24.11
C SER A 669 11.34 24.13 -25.08
N VAL A 670 11.31 22.84 -24.74
CA VAL A 670 11.88 21.79 -25.58
C VAL A 670 10.81 20.75 -25.86
N SER A 671 10.48 20.54 -27.08
CA SER A 671 9.60 19.46 -27.57
C SER A 671 10.40 18.51 -28.45
N THR A 672 10.42 17.23 -28.13
CA THR A 672 11.26 16.27 -28.86
C THR A 672 10.49 15.00 -29.21
N VAL A 673 10.61 14.56 -30.43
CA VAL A 673 10.17 13.24 -30.87
C VAL A 673 11.37 12.50 -31.47
N LEU A 674 11.60 11.29 -30.99
CA LEU A 674 12.65 10.39 -31.50
C LEU A 674 12.00 9.12 -32.06
N PHE A 675 12.23 8.79 -33.30
CA PHE A 675 11.77 7.60 -34.01
C PHE A 675 10.26 7.51 -34.17
N GLY A 676 9.78 7.41 -35.41
CA GLY A 676 8.38 7.18 -35.71
C GLY A 676 7.85 8.03 -36.88
N GLU A 677 6.58 7.84 -37.26
CA GLU A 677 5.96 8.52 -38.38
C GLU A 677 4.76 9.38 -37.94
N ASN A 678 4.43 10.43 -38.69
CA ASN A 678 3.27 11.27 -38.49
C ASN A 678 3.21 11.96 -37.12
N ASN A 679 4.32 12.29 -36.53
CA ASN A 679 4.40 12.90 -35.20
C ASN A 679 4.39 14.44 -35.31
N THR A 680 3.81 15.08 -34.29
CA THR A 680 3.84 16.54 -34.15
C THR A 680 4.65 16.93 -32.91
N SER A 681 5.66 17.78 -33.10
CA SER A 681 6.50 18.34 -32.04
C SER A 681 6.36 19.87 -32.01
N SER A 682 5.86 20.43 -30.93
CA SER A 682 5.64 21.87 -30.81
C SER A 682 6.29 22.43 -29.55
N ALA A 683 7.13 23.42 -29.70
CA ALA A 683 7.71 24.17 -28.58
C ALA A 683 7.31 25.64 -28.68
N SER A 684 6.63 26.18 -27.66
CA SER A 684 6.25 27.58 -27.64
C SER A 684 6.59 28.29 -26.35
N ALA A 685 7.02 29.54 -26.42
CA ALA A 685 7.25 30.33 -25.21
C ALA A 685 6.87 31.80 -25.43
N ILE A 686 6.30 32.39 -24.37
CA ILE A 686 5.96 33.80 -24.27
C ILE A 686 6.64 34.39 -23.03
N GLY A 687 7.47 35.41 -23.16
CA GLY A 687 8.16 35.97 -21.98
C GLY A 687 8.84 37.32 -22.22
N ALA A 688 9.39 37.85 -21.15
CA ALA A 688 10.07 39.14 -21.16
C ALA A 688 11.62 39.04 -21.12
N GLY A 689 12.17 37.89 -20.79
CA GLY A 689 13.62 37.64 -20.72
C GLY A 689 14.15 36.86 -21.94
N ASN A 690 15.26 36.18 -21.75
CA ASN A 690 15.84 35.31 -22.81
C ASN A 690 14.94 34.10 -23.06
N ILE A 691 14.57 33.88 -24.30
CA ILE A 691 13.65 32.81 -24.70
C ILE A 691 14.39 31.85 -25.65
N ALA A 692 14.40 30.58 -25.33
CA ALA A 692 14.92 29.53 -26.17
C ALA A 692 13.89 28.43 -26.38
N ASN A 693 13.42 28.23 -27.61
CA ASN A 693 12.48 27.16 -27.96
C ASN A 693 13.11 26.20 -28.93
N VAL A 694 13.00 24.91 -28.64
CA VAL A 694 13.55 23.85 -29.50
C VAL A 694 12.46 22.82 -29.75
N ALA A 695 12.07 22.67 -31.01
CA ALA A 695 11.25 21.58 -31.47
C ALA A 695 12.10 20.64 -32.33
N THR A 696 12.16 19.36 -31.98
CA THR A 696 13.03 18.40 -32.67
C THR A 696 12.30 17.12 -32.99
N VAL A 697 12.46 16.66 -34.23
CA VAL A 697 11.98 15.34 -34.64
C VAL A 697 13.13 14.63 -35.36
N LEU A 698 13.53 13.48 -34.87
CA LEU A 698 14.67 12.74 -35.41
C LEU A 698 14.29 11.33 -35.87
N PHE A 699 14.82 10.91 -36.99
CA PHE A 699 14.65 9.58 -37.57
C PHE A 699 13.20 9.17 -37.84
N SER A 700 12.46 10.06 -38.52
CA SER A 700 11.01 9.86 -38.68
C SER A 700 10.47 10.64 -39.87
N ASP A 701 9.42 10.08 -40.52
CA ASP A 701 8.84 10.63 -41.74
C ASP A 701 7.47 11.28 -41.51
N ASN A 702 7.09 12.22 -42.38
CA ASN A 702 5.80 12.93 -42.36
C ASN A 702 5.52 13.66 -41.03
N ASN A 703 6.53 14.21 -40.40
CA ASN A 703 6.35 14.85 -39.10
C ASN A 703 6.28 16.38 -39.21
N THR A 704 5.66 16.97 -38.20
CA THR A 704 5.62 18.42 -38.03
C THR A 704 6.48 18.84 -36.83
N SER A 705 7.44 19.74 -37.06
CA SER A 705 8.30 20.29 -36.00
C SER A 705 8.14 21.81 -35.94
N ASN A 706 7.52 22.34 -34.90
CA ASN A 706 7.24 23.75 -34.75
C ASN A 706 7.91 24.36 -33.52
N ALA A 707 8.74 25.37 -33.68
CA ALA A 707 9.26 26.16 -32.58
C ALA A 707 8.78 27.61 -32.72
N SER A 708 8.04 28.13 -31.75
CA SER A 708 7.53 29.51 -31.78
C SER A 708 7.91 30.29 -30.51
N SER A 709 8.33 31.53 -30.68
CA SER A 709 8.69 32.42 -29.58
C SER A 709 8.02 33.78 -29.69
N PHE A 710 7.56 34.33 -28.59
CA PHE A 710 7.10 35.70 -28.46
C PHE A 710 7.74 36.38 -27.24
N GLY A 711 8.51 37.46 -27.43
CA GLY A 711 9.22 38.05 -26.27
C GLY A 711 9.84 39.39 -26.52
N VAL A 712 10.53 39.91 -25.51
CA VAL A 712 11.07 41.29 -25.46
C VAL A 712 12.61 41.33 -25.47
N GLU A 713 13.35 40.31 -25.06
CA GLU A 713 14.83 40.31 -25.05
C GLU A 713 15.39 39.37 -26.14
N ASN A 714 16.46 38.64 -25.88
CA ASN A 714 17.04 37.70 -26.83
C ASN A 714 16.15 36.49 -27.06
N ILE A 715 15.82 36.20 -28.29
CA ILE A 715 14.85 35.16 -28.65
C ILE A 715 15.48 34.18 -29.63
N ALA A 716 15.43 32.90 -29.31
CA ALA A 716 15.86 31.84 -30.20
C ALA A 716 14.73 30.81 -30.38
N ALA A 717 14.39 30.53 -31.61
CA ALA A 717 13.50 29.43 -31.99
C ALA A 717 14.23 28.47 -32.92
N VAL A 718 14.31 27.19 -32.57
CA VAL A 718 15.01 26.18 -33.34
C VAL A 718 14.06 25.02 -33.63
N ALA A 719 13.79 24.73 -34.87
CA ALA A 719 13.02 23.56 -35.26
C ALA A 719 13.92 22.64 -36.12
N THR A 720 13.97 21.37 -35.85
CA THR A 720 14.83 20.42 -36.55
C THR A 720 14.12 19.10 -36.83
N SER A 721 14.30 18.56 -38.04
CA SER A 721 13.85 17.20 -38.34
C SER A 721 14.89 16.39 -39.11
N TYR A 722 14.75 15.06 -39.10
CA TYR A 722 15.51 14.12 -39.89
C TYR A 722 14.55 13.05 -40.46
N GLY A 723 14.44 12.92 -41.79
CA GLY A 723 13.53 11.99 -42.49
C GLY A 723 12.80 12.64 -43.67
N ASP A 724 11.85 11.92 -44.28
CA ASP A 724 11.10 12.35 -45.49
C ASP A 724 9.79 13.08 -45.11
N GLY A 725 9.34 13.95 -46.00
CA GLY A 725 8.02 14.58 -45.90
C GLY A 725 7.79 15.47 -44.68
N ASN A 726 8.83 15.93 -44.02
CA ASN A 726 8.70 16.66 -42.75
C ASN A 726 8.41 18.17 -42.98
N THR A 727 7.53 18.73 -42.14
CA THR A 727 7.31 20.18 -42.08
C THR A 727 8.05 20.73 -40.82
N VAL A 728 8.98 21.64 -41.07
CA VAL A 728 9.83 22.22 -40.00
C VAL A 728 9.65 23.73 -40.00
N THR A 729 9.07 24.25 -38.91
CA THR A 729 8.79 25.67 -38.80
C THR A 729 9.41 26.26 -37.54
N ALA A 730 10.22 27.28 -37.70
CA ALA A 730 10.70 28.09 -36.57
C ALA A 730 10.19 29.51 -36.74
N THR A 731 9.46 30.04 -35.73
CA THR A 731 8.80 31.36 -35.86
C THR A 731 9.04 32.21 -34.61
N ASN A 732 9.50 33.42 -34.82
CA ASN A 732 9.49 34.46 -33.79
C ASN A 732 8.50 35.57 -34.15
N SER A 733 7.37 35.67 -33.45
CA SER A 733 6.21 36.49 -33.90
C SER A 733 6.39 37.99 -33.63
N LEU A 734 6.92 38.42 -32.50
CA LEU A 734 7.21 39.82 -32.18
C LEU A 734 8.32 39.88 -31.12
N GLY A 735 9.44 40.48 -31.40
CA GLY A 735 10.51 40.78 -30.44
C GLY A 735 10.83 42.25 -30.42
N LEU A 736 10.66 42.92 -29.27
CA LEU A 736 11.08 44.29 -29.08
C LEU A 736 12.52 44.40 -28.55
N GLY A 737 13.21 43.29 -28.45
CA GLY A 737 14.50 43.14 -27.77
C GLY A 737 15.70 43.05 -28.68
N GLY A 738 16.82 42.64 -28.10
CA GLY A 738 18.14 42.65 -28.72
C GLY A 738 18.29 41.74 -29.95
N ASN A 739 18.61 40.49 -29.72
CA ASN A 739 18.90 39.54 -30.83
C ASN A 739 17.78 38.48 -31.05
N ILE A 740 17.38 38.33 -32.26
CA ILE A 740 16.40 37.30 -32.66
C ILE A 740 17.09 36.31 -33.58
N ALA A 741 17.07 35.03 -33.21
CA ALA A 741 17.60 33.95 -34.05
C ALA A 741 16.51 32.89 -34.27
N THR A 742 16.26 32.58 -35.53
CA THR A 742 15.29 31.56 -35.94
C THR A 742 16.00 30.56 -36.84
N VAL A 743 16.01 29.29 -36.44
CA VAL A 743 16.67 28.23 -37.18
C VAL A 743 15.69 27.10 -37.48
N ALA A 744 15.43 26.81 -38.72
CA ALA A 744 14.66 25.66 -39.13
C ALA A 744 15.56 24.76 -40.00
N THR A 745 15.71 23.50 -39.66
CA THR A 745 16.64 22.58 -40.30
C THR A 745 15.99 21.23 -40.56
N ALA A 746 16.07 20.75 -41.78
CA ALA A 746 15.83 19.36 -42.12
C ALA A 746 17.15 18.68 -42.55
N LEU A 747 17.43 17.56 -41.98
CA LEU A 747 18.62 16.75 -42.25
C LEU A 747 18.20 15.47 -42.98
N GLY A 748 18.51 15.34 -44.25
CA GLY A 748 18.14 14.17 -45.07
C GLY A 748 16.64 14.15 -45.45
N GLY A 749 16.33 13.29 -46.42
CA GLY A 749 14.94 13.02 -46.80
C GLY A 749 14.40 13.86 -47.97
N GLN A 750 13.29 13.40 -48.58
CA GLN A 750 12.60 14.02 -49.69
C GLN A 750 11.37 14.79 -49.23
N ASP A 751 10.91 15.72 -50.06
CA ASP A 751 9.64 16.45 -49.88
C ASP A 751 9.53 17.23 -48.54
N ASN A 752 10.63 17.63 -47.96
CA ASN A 752 10.62 18.38 -46.69
C ASN A 752 10.32 19.89 -46.93
N THR A 753 9.51 20.47 -46.05
CA THR A 753 9.25 21.92 -46.03
C THR A 753 9.88 22.55 -44.81
N VAL A 754 10.81 23.48 -44.97
CA VAL A 754 11.57 24.11 -43.92
C VAL A 754 11.36 25.63 -43.94
N SER A 755 10.82 26.21 -42.85
CA SER A 755 10.54 27.62 -42.77
C SER A 755 11.09 28.26 -41.51
N ALA A 756 11.90 29.30 -41.67
CA ALA A 756 12.36 30.14 -40.59
C ALA A 756 11.82 31.56 -40.74
N GLN A 757 10.99 32.04 -39.82
CA GLN A 757 10.33 33.33 -39.91
C GLN A 757 10.56 34.20 -38.65
N ALA A 758 10.88 35.45 -38.85
CA ALA A 758 10.90 36.43 -37.75
C ALA A 758 10.01 37.63 -38.07
N GLY A 759 9.16 37.97 -37.09
CA GLY A 759 8.32 39.16 -37.11
C GLY A 759 9.05 40.46 -36.76
N ALA A 760 8.36 41.59 -36.79
CA ALA A 760 8.91 42.92 -36.64
C ALA A 760 9.44 43.21 -35.19
N GLY A 761 10.54 44.01 -35.08
CA GLY A 761 10.88 44.77 -33.91
C GLY A 761 12.23 44.46 -33.26
N GLY A 762 13.05 43.54 -33.72
CA GLY A 762 14.39 43.26 -33.11
C GLY A 762 15.52 44.15 -33.67
N ALA A 763 16.58 44.32 -32.87
CA ALA A 763 17.78 45.07 -33.26
C ALA A 763 18.66 44.27 -34.27
N ASN A 764 18.84 42.98 -34.02
CA ASN A 764 19.51 42.06 -34.96
C ASN A 764 18.64 40.82 -35.18
N ILE A 765 18.37 40.48 -36.41
CA ILE A 765 17.50 39.41 -36.80
C ILE A 765 18.28 38.44 -37.68
N ALA A 766 18.35 37.17 -37.32
CA ALA A 766 18.97 36.13 -38.11
C ALA A 766 18.00 34.96 -38.31
N GLN A 767 17.66 34.65 -39.57
CA GLN A 767 16.90 33.45 -39.88
C GLN A 767 17.73 32.51 -40.74
N VAL A 768 17.65 31.23 -40.40
CA VAL A 768 18.32 30.19 -41.19
C VAL A 768 17.33 29.06 -41.44
N ALA A 769 17.01 28.86 -42.71
CA ALA A 769 16.28 27.69 -43.15
C ALA A 769 17.24 26.79 -43.96
N THR A 770 17.47 25.58 -43.54
CA THR A 770 18.45 24.69 -44.12
C THR A 770 17.86 23.30 -44.39
N VAL A 771 18.11 22.80 -45.57
CA VAL A 771 17.89 21.39 -45.92
C VAL A 771 19.25 20.80 -46.38
N LEU A 772 19.61 19.69 -45.81
CA LEU A 772 20.82 18.92 -46.15
C LEU A 772 20.39 17.54 -46.66
N PHE A 773 20.78 17.19 -47.89
CA PHE A 773 20.51 15.89 -48.51
C PHE A 773 19.04 15.56 -48.77
N GLY A 774 18.67 15.37 -50.01
CA GLY A 774 17.35 14.90 -50.42
C GLY A 774 16.73 15.77 -51.55
N ASP A 775 15.74 15.22 -52.27
CA ASP A 775 15.12 15.88 -53.43
C ASP A 775 13.77 16.51 -53.07
N ASN A 776 13.31 17.45 -53.89
CA ASN A 776 11.99 18.12 -53.82
C ASN A 776 11.79 18.95 -52.53
N ASN A 777 12.83 19.40 -51.90
CA ASN A 777 12.72 20.12 -50.60
C ASN A 777 12.53 21.64 -50.81
N THR A 778 11.82 22.26 -49.85
CA THR A 778 11.63 23.70 -49.80
C THR A 778 12.30 24.28 -48.54
N ALA A 779 13.22 25.24 -48.70
CA ALA A 779 13.79 26.03 -47.61
C ALA A 779 13.40 27.50 -47.75
N SER A 780 12.75 28.07 -46.76
CA SER A 780 12.34 29.48 -46.76
C SER A 780 12.79 30.19 -45.48
N ALA A 781 13.56 31.26 -45.67
CA ALA A 781 13.93 32.17 -44.57
C ALA A 781 13.35 33.53 -44.80
N SER A 782 12.55 34.09 -43.86
CA SER A 782 11.99 35.41 -43.99
C SER A 782 12.06 36.24 -42.75
N GLY A 783 12.57 37.46 -42.86
CA GLY A 783 12.74 38.37 -41.74
C GLY A 783 12.12 39.75 -41.98
N LEU A 784 11.44 40.27 -40.91
CA LEU A 784 10.89 41.63 -40.91
C LEU A 784 11.44 42.36 -39.65
N GLY A 785 12.16 43.45 -39.83
CA GLY A 785 12.72 44.13 -38.63
C GLY A 785 13.23 45.54 -38.90
N ALA A 786 13.64 46.25 -37.83
CA ALA A 786 14.18 47.61 -37.88
C ALA A 786 15.72 47.66 -37.77
N GLY A 787 16.38 46.60 -37.39
CA GLY A 787 17.82 46.49 -37.21
C GLY A 787 18.53 45.76 -38.34
N ASN A 788 19.66 45.14 -38.03
CA ASN A 788 20.38 44.28 -39.00
C ASN A 788 19.62 42.98 -39.23
N ILE A 789 19.36 42.65 -40.48
CA ILE A 789 18.63 41.44 -40.87
C ILE A 789 19.52 40.52 -41.69
N ALA A 790 19.65 39.27 -41.30
CA ALA A 790 20.36 38.25 -42.05
C ALA A 790 19.47 37.04 -42.27
N ASP A 791 19.03 36.83 -43.49
CA ASP A 791 18.17 35.67 -43.87
C ASP A 791 19.00 34.72 -44.77
N VAL A 792 19.04 33.49 -44.39
CA VAL A 792 19.79 32.44 -45.13
C VAL A 792 18.88 31.26 -45.40
N ALA A 793 18.57 31.01 -46.65
CA ALA A 793 17.92 29.79 -47.08
C ALA A 793 18.91 28.91 -47.85
N THR A 794 19.14 27.71 -47.39
CA THR A 794 20.18 26.82 -48.01
C THR A 794 19.63 25.44 -48.25
N VAL A 795 19.88 24.92 -49.43
CA VAL A 795 19.60 23.54 -49.79
C VAL A 795 20.85 22.92 -50.39
N LEU A 796 21.40 21.89 -49.77
CA LEU A 796 22.67 21.28 -50.20
C LEU A 796 22.48 19.81 -50.62
N PHE A 797 23.16 19.41 -51.67
CA PHE A 797 23.26 18.04 -52.16
C PHE A 797 21.90 17.43 -52.56
N SER A 798 21.12 18.15 -53.34
CA SER A 798 19.70 17.75 -53.59
C SER A 798 19.15 18.38 -54.89
N ASN A 799 18.18 17.71 -55.54
CA ASN A 799 17.61 18.12 -56.84
C ASN A 799 16.15 18.61 -56.65
N ASN A 800 15.68 19.41 -57.62
CA ASN A 800 14.32 19.93 -57.68
C ASN A 800 13.89 20.75 -56.43
N ASN A 801 14.81 21.45 -55.81
CA ASN A 801 14.54 22.14 -54.57
C ASN A 801 14.23 23.63 -54.75
N THR A 802 13.51 24.19 -53.78
CA THR A 802 13.25 25.63 -53.69
C THR A 802 13.99 26.22 -52.50
N SER A 803 14.85 27.19 -52.73
CA SER A 803 15.55 27.94 -51.65
C SER A 803 15.18 29.43 -51.74
N THR A 804 14.46 29.93 -50.75
CA THR A 804 13.96 31.31 -50.76
C THR A 804 14.41 32.08 -49.52
N ALA A 805 15.14 33.15 -49.67
CA ALA A 805 15.50 34.05 -48.61
C ALA A 805 14.88 35.42 -48.84
N SER A 806 14.13 35.98 -47.88
CA SER A 806 13.45 37.25 -48.05
C SER A 806 13.55 38.13 -46.81
N ALA A 807 14.10 39.31 -46.91
CA ALA A 807 14.24 40.24 -45.77
C ALA A 807 13.63 41.61 -46.09
N LEU A 808 12.80 42.11 -45.18
CA LEU A 808 12.28 43.47 -45.23
C LEU A 808 12.73 44.26 -43.98
N GLY A 809 13.55 45.29 -44.18
CA GLY A 809 14.12 46.02 -43.01
C GLY A 809 14.52 47.45 -43.28
N VAL A 810 15.08 48.10 -42.25
CA VAL A 810 15.47 49.56 -42.27
C VAL A 810 16.97 49.79 -42.08
N GLU A 811 17.80 48.88 -41.62
CA GLU A 811 19.25 48.99 -41.48
C GLU A 811 20.01 48.11 -42.51
N ASN A 812 21.04 47.41 -42.07
CA ASN A 812 21.78 46.53 -42.94
C ASN A 812 21.02 45.21 -43.22
N ILE A 813 20.79 44.89 -44.44
CA ILE A 813 20.03 43.71 -44.86
C ILE A 813 20.90 42.79 -45.69
N ALA A 814 21.00 41.54 -45.29
CA ALA A 814 21.67 40.49 -46.04
C ALA A 814 20.73 39.31 -46.27
N THR A 815 20.45 38.96 -47.51
CA THR A 815 19.67 37.78 -47.87
C THR A 815 20.54 36.85 -48.75
N ILE A 816 20.60 35.59 -48.34
CA ILE A 816 21.38 34.56 -49.02
C ILE A 816 20.49 33.36 -49.31
N ALA A 817 20.28 33.06 -50.55
CA ALA A 817 19.64 31.81 -50.95
C ALA A 817 20.69 30.95 -51.71
N THR A 818 20.84 29.70 -51.30
CA THR A 818 21.85 28.81 -51.91
C THR A 818 21.31 27.43 -52.15
N SER A 819 21.62 26.84 -53.31
CA SER A 819 21.35 25.41 -53.55
C SER A 819 22.57 24.73 -54.22
N TYR A 820 22.62 23.41 -54.11
CA TYR A 820 23.60 22.56 -54.76
C TYR A 820 22.88 21.32 -55.33
N GLY A 821 22.95 21.15 -56.69
CA GLY A 821 22.29 20.06 -57.39
C GLY A 821 21.50 20.54 -58.65
N ASP A 822 20.69 19.66 -59.29
CA ASP A 822 19.95 19.91 -60.52
C ASP A 822 18.57 20.51 -60.30
N ASN A 823 18.06 21.31 -61.25
CA ASN A 823 16.70 21.83 -61.31
C ASN A 823 16.23 22.59 -60.06
N ASN A 824 17.14 23.28 -59.40
CA ASN A 824 16.77 24.03 -58.21
C ASN A 824 16.31 25.44 -58.50
N ASN A 825 15.32 25.93 -57.74
CA ASN A 825 14.83 27.31 -57.78
C ASN A 825 15.38 28.10 -56.59
N VAL A 826 16.23 29.12 -56.87
CA VAL A 826 16.92 29.85 -55.79
C VAL A 826 16.55 31.34 -55.90
N SER A 827 15.90 31.87 -54.82
CA SER A 827 15.50 33.27 -54.82
C SER A 827 15.96 33.99 -53.56
N ALA A 828 16.63 35.11 -53.74
CA ALA A 828 16.98 36.02 -52.64
C ALA A 828 16.34 37.39 -52.90
N THR A 829 15.54 37.90 -51.93
CA THR A 829 14.83 39.13 -52.10
C THR A 829 14.97 40.06 -50.90
N ALA A 830 15.38 41.29 -51.06
CA ALA A 830 15.52 42.28 -49.98
C ALA A 830 14.87 43.64 -50.39
N PRO A 831 13.54 43.78 -50.22
CA PRO A 831 12.90 45.08 -50.36
C PRO A 831 12.98 45.87 -49.07
N GLY A 832 13.97 46.78 -48.91
CA GLY A 832 14.17 47.49 -47.65
C GLY A 832 14.73 48.90 -47.84
N ILE A 833 14.75 49.69 -46.76
CA ILE A 833 15.38 51.01 -46.71
C ILE A 833 16.57 50.92 -45.75
N GLY A 834 17.78 50.65 -46.25
CA GLY A 834 18.92 50.42 -45.34
C GLY A 834 20.22 51.05 -45.75
N ALA A 835 21.19 51.12 -44.89
CA ALA A 835 22.52 51.59 -45.19
C ALA A 835 23.23 50.71 -46.20
N ASN A 836 23.18 49.38 -46.01
CA ASN A 836 23.71 48.35 -46.90
C ASN A 836 22.68 47.24 -47.13
N ILE A 837 22.41 46.98 -48.40
CA ILE A 837 21.53 45.84 -48.81
C ILE A 837 22.34 44.91 -49.66
N ALA A 838 22.43 43.63 -49.26
CA ALA A 838 23.11 42.60 -50.01
C ALA A 838 22.19 41.42 -50.28
N THR A 839 21.93 41.07 -51.50
CA THR A 839 21.15 39.89 -51.91
C THR A 839 22.05 38.95 -52.72
N VAL A 840 22.16 37.73 -52.28
CA VAL A 840 22.94 36.68 -52.97
C VAL A 840 22.07 35.48 -53.27
N ALA A 841 21.87 35.14 -54.49
CA ALA A 841 21.23 33.90 -54.90
C ALA A 841 22.26 33.06 -55.67
N THR A 842 22.53 31.84 -55.20
CA THR A 842 23.56 30.99 -55.76
C THR A 842 23.08 29.55 -56.01
N ALA A 843 23.23 29.05 -57.19
CA ALA A 843 23.10 27.62 -57.48
C ALA A 843 24.50 27.06 -57.85
N LEU A 844 24.92 26.02 -57.17
CA LEU A 844 26.20 25.38 -57.33
C LEU A 844 26.00 23.98 -57.94
N GLY A 845 26.63 23.70 -59.04
CA GLY A 845 26.57 22.41 -59.76
C GLY A 845 25.22 22.13 -60.41
N GLY A 846 25.18 21.13 -61.30
CA GLY A 846 23.94 20.63 -61.89
C GLY A 846 23.40 21.41 -63.05
N GLN A 847 22.27 20.93 -63.64
CA GLN A 847 21.58 21.52 -64.79
C GLN A 847 20.20 22.01 -64.39
N GLY A 848 19.66 22.97 -65.21
CA GLY A 848 18.26 23.41 -65.03
C GLY A 848 17.99 24.33 -63.85
N ASN A 849 18.97 24.87 -63.21
CA ASN A 849 18.81 25.73 -62.00
C ASN A 849 18.29 27.14 -62.41
N THR A 850 17.30 27.64 -61.68
CA THR A 850 16.80 29.01 -61.80
C THR A 850 17.26 29.82 -60.59
N VAL A 851 17.91 30.98 -60.85
CA VAL A 851 18.49 31.80 -59.76
C VAL A 851 18.04 33.25 -59.94
N SER A 852 17.43 33.83 -58.87
CA SER A 852 17.01 35.24 -58.83
C SER A 852 17.54 35.93 -57.58
N ALA A 853 18.21 37.05 -57.72
CA ALA A 853 18.59 37.92 -56.63
C ALA A 853 18.02 39.32 -56.93
N GLU A 854 17.09 39.77 -56.02
CA GLU A 854 16.40 41.05 -56.18
C GLU A 854 16.56 41.89 -54.95
N SER A 855 17.12 43.03 -55.06
CA SER A 855 17.17 44.04 -54.01
C SER A 855 16.41 45.30 -54.43
N GLY A 856 15.37 45.64 -53.62
CA GLY A 856 14.54 46.81 -53.89
C GLY A 856 14.61 47.79 -52.72
N GLY A 857 14.49 49.07 -52.95
CA GLY A 857 14.44 50.10 -51.88
C GLY A 857 15.50 51.19 -51.99
N ALA A 858 15.58 52.09 -51.01
CA ALA A 858 16.50 53.22 -50.93
C ALA A 858 17.64 52.93 -49.94
N GLY A 859 18.84 52.56 -50.39
CA GLY A 859 20.00 52.30 -49.57
C GLY A 859 21.24 53.03 -50.05
N ALA A 860 22.26 53.23 -49.19
CA ALA A 860 23.53 53.81 -49.51
C ALA A 860 24.37 52.87 -50.38
N ASN A 861 24.34 51.58 -50.15
CA ASN A 861 25.00 50.53 -50.92
C ASN A 861 24.07 49.39 -51.18
N ILE A 862 23.78 49.09 -52.44
CA ILE A 862 22.92 47.97 -52.83
C ILE A 862 23.70 47.00 -53.75
N ALA A 863 23.73 45.78 -53.41
CA ALA A 863 24.35 44.71 -54.19
C ALA A 863 23.42 43.53 -54.34
N SER A 864 23.18 43.09 -55.60
CA SER A 864 22.48 41.87 -55.94
C SER A 864 23.39 40.97 -56.74
N VAL A 865 23.58 39.75 -56.34
CA VAL A 865 24.41 38.74 -57.01
C VAL A 865 23.58 37.50 -57.30
N SER A 866 23.43 37.16 -58.58
CA SER A 866 22.81 35.91 -58.99
C SER A 866 23.87 35.06 -59.71
N THR A 867 24.16 33.88 -59.20
CA THR A 867 25.26 33.02 -59.69
C THR A 867 24.75 31.61 -59.93
N VAL A 868 25.05 31.07 -61.07
CA VAL A 868 24.93 29.65 -61.44
C VAL A 868 26.32 29.14 -61.78
N LEU A 869 26.85 28.15 -61.14
CA LEU A 869 28.17 27.56 -61.30
C LEU A 869 28.06 26.08 -61.70
#